data_aea052150d5873e5a7a60993e9c4a6c5
#
_entry.id   aea052150d5873e5a7a60993e9c4a6c5
#
_cell.length_a   1.000
_cell.length_b   1.000
_cell.length_c   1.000
_cell.angle_alpha   90.00
_cell.angle_beta   90.00
_cell.angle_gamma   90.00
#
_symmetry.space_group_name_H-M   'P 1'
#
loop_
_entity.id
_entity.type
_entity.pdbx_description
1 polymer ?
#
loop_
_entity_poly.entity_id
_entity_poly.type
_entity_poly.pdbx_seq_one_letter_code
_entity_poly.pdbx_strand_id
1 'polypeptide(L)'
;MSNSGFGGGGFNRNNNPFGGSGFGGNFPNPFANRNGGRRRVSPLTITFIVLFVLTSILFSLSGFYADLLWFRSVGFVDVWQTSLFTKIYLFIGFGLATAAIISLNIYLAFRKRPVYVPVSVEADNLERYRAQLEPIRRLASIGIFLVIFYFAGTAGTRFWQQWLLFRNSTDFGQVDPQFGLDISFFAFKLPMYQALIGWGISTIVLAIIAAAAVHYIYGGIRTQVKEERTTVAARVQLSILLGLLVLLKAVAYWFDRYALTLKEGRLITGLTYSDVNALLPAKSILAAIAVICSLLFFANIIRKSWLLPTAGVALMVIASVLIAGVYPAAIQQFQVKPSESTKEAPFIQRNIDATRDAYGLSKVEVTDYQATVTTSAGQLANDAATIANIRLMDPNVLSATFRQLQQIKPYYAFADSLDIDRYKIDGKERDVVVAVRELNIDGNPSRNWINDHLVYTHGFGMVGAFGNTVDADGKPTFTVGDIPPTKGLGEFQPRVYFGENVPDYSIIGGPAASNPVELDYPDDKSTNGQKNYTYTGQGGVPMGSLFTRLLFAIKYQEQRIVLSNLINSESKILFNRNPRERVAKVAPWLTIDGDPYPAIIDGKILWIIDGYTTSAGYPNSRVVNLANTGDALTSRSNAVSSLDDRNVNYIRNSVKATVDAYDGTVSLYQWDDKDPVLSTWSKAFPGSVKPRSEISADLLAHVRYPEDMFRVQRDILSAYHVTTADAFYGGQDFWRVPLDPSSFGANSANQPPYYLTMQIPGQSKPTFSLYTPFVPRGGRENLTALAVVNSDAGDEYGKITVLQLPRSTNIAGPSQVSSNFEAKPEVATSLSLLRQGGSDVVLGNLLTLPVGKGLLYVQPVYVRATGNTAAYPLLQKVLVSFGDQIGFSETLQGALDQVFGGNSGTTVSDNQQSTSTPGGAGTSQAIRAAISSLQSAYADLEAAQKRLDGAAEDRARARVKAAIAALISAQNR
;
A
#
# COMPACT_ATOMS: atom_id res chain seq x y z
N MET A 1 -32.05 -5.43 22.24
CA MET A 1 -33.46 -5.07 22.43
C MET A 1 -34.18 -5.20 21.11
N SER A 2 -35.17 -5.99 21.12
CA SER A 2 -36.28 -6.38 20.28
C SER A 2 -35.94 -7.00 18.95
N ASN A 3 -36.05 -8.29 18.70
CA ASN A 3 -37.13 -9.27 18.93
C ASN A 3 -38.36 -9.08 18.02
N SER A 4 -38.50 -9.97 17.05
CA SER A 4 -39.69 -10.58 16.46
C SER A 4 -39.20 -11.45 15.29
N GLY A 5 -39.35 -12.74 15.19
CA GLY A 5 -40.21 -13.74 15.78
C GLY A 5 -41.51 -13.97 14.98
N PHE A 6 -41.55 -14.97 14.13
CA PHE A 6 -42.74 -15.71 13.68
C PHE A 6 -42.24 -16.84 12.80
N GLY A 7 -42.43 -18.12 13.00
CA GLY A 7 -43.62 -18.77 13.44
C GLY A 7 -44.03 -19.75 12.34
N GLY A 8 -43.89 -21.01 12.62
CA GLY A 8 -44.03 -22.19 11.81
C GLY A 8 -45.49 -22.48 11.38
N GLY A 9 -45.63 -23.52 10.57
CA GLY A 9 -46.89 -24.06 10.13
C GLY A 9 -46.68 -25.23 9.19
N GLY A 10 -46.56 -26.41 9.77
CA GLY A 10 -46.71 -27.65 9.02
C GLY A 10 -48.17 -27.91 8.74
N PHE A 11 -48.40 -28.47 7.58
CA PHE A 11 -49.66 -29.19 7.30
C PHE A 11 -49.40 -30.46 6.50
N ASN A 12 -49.72 -31.53 7.15
CA ASN A 12 -49.95 -32.86 6.60
C ASN A 12 -51.36 -32.93 6.04
N ARG A 13 -51.60 -33.54 4.86
CA ARG A 13 -52.63 -34.50 4.63
C ARG A 13 -52.90 -34.79 3.15
N ASN A 14 -52.74 -36.04 2.84
CA ASN A 14 -53.49 -36.91 1.88
C ASN A 14 -54.73 -36.28 1.27
N ASN A 15 -54.84 -36.44 -0.06
CA ASN A 15 -56.02 -37.08 -0.65
C ASN A 15 -55.74 -37.39 -2.13
N ASN A 16 -55.72 -38.68 -2.46
CA ASN A 16 -56.02 -39.17 -3.79
C ASN A 16 -57.57 -39.19 -3.95
N PRO A 17 -58.13 -38.85 -5.10
CA PRO A 17 -58.64 -39.94 -5.92
C PRO A 17 -58.60 -39.59 -7.43
N PHE A 18 -58.25 -40.55 -8.26
CA PHE A 18 -59.02 -41.06 -9.39
C PHE A 18 -58.21 -42.13 -10.11
N GLY A 19 -58.77 -43.28 -10.12
CA GLY A 19 -58.24 -44.40 -10.85
C GLY A 19 -58.61 -44.38 -12.33
N GLY A 20 -57.93 -45.16 -13.10
CA GLY A 20 -58.38 -45.53 -14.43
C GLY A 20 -57.28 -45.94 -15.40
N SER A 21 -57.27 -47.22 -15.67
CA SER A 21 -56.89 -47.88 -16.89
C SER A 21 -55.39 -47.92 -17.31
N GLY A 22 -54.93 -49.16 -17.36
CA GLY A 22 -53.58 -49.56 -17.74
C GLY A 22 -53.21 -49.30 -19.20
N PHE A 23 -51.92 -49.12 -19.32
CA PHE A 23 -51.14 -49.57 -20.51
C PHE A 23 -49.81 -50.10 -20.00
N GLY A 24 -49.61 -51.43 -20.23
CA GLY A 24 -48.35 -52.08 -19.97
C GLY A 24 -47.32 -51.62 -21.00
N GLY A 25 -46.35 -50.88 -20.52
CA GLY A 25 -45.14 -50.53 -21.23
C GLY A 25 -43.97 -50.97 -20.39
N ASN A 26 -43.25 -51.99 -20.83
CA ASN A 26 -42.00 -52.46 -20.27
C ASN A 26 -40.98 -51.32 -20.29
N PHE A 27 -40.77 -50.67 -19.17
CA PHE A 27 -39.59 -49.83 -18.97
C PHE A 27 -38.43 -50.77 -18.60
N PRO A 28 -37.34 -50.80 -19.39
CA PRO A 28 -36.16 -51.58 -19.02
C PRO A 28 -35.53 -51.01 -17.76
N ASN A 29 -35.31 -51.85 -16.78
CA ASN A 29 -34.60 -51.59 -15.54
C ASN A 29 -33.18 -51.10 -15.84
N PRO A 30 -32.79 -49.86 -15.54
CA PRO A 30 -31.46 -49.34 -15.91
C PRO A 30 -30.30 -49.96 -15.11
N PHE A 31 -30.57 -50.92 -14.21
CA PHE A 31 -29.54 -51.54 -13.34
C PHE A 31 -29.28 -53.03 -13.62
N ALA A 32 -29.85 -53.59 -14.69
CA ALA A 32 -29.57 -54.99 -15.06
C ALA A 32 -28.41 -55.09 -16.06
N ASN A 33 -27.35 -55.70 -15.63
CA ASN A 33 -26.22 -56.26 -16.42
C ASN A 33 -25.42 -55.28 -17.27
N ARG A 34 -24.46 -54.61 -16.69
CA ARG A 34 -23.27 -54.14 -17.39
C ARG A 34 -22.14 -55.15 -17.19
N ASN A 35 -22.02 -56.07 -18.10
CA ASN A 35 -20.80 -56.82 -18.38
C ASN A 35 -19.62 -55.83 -18.47
N GLY A 36 -18.53 -56.12 -17.72
CA GLY A 36 -17.34 -55.34 -17.63
C GLY A 36 -16.58 -55.18 -18.95
N GLY A 37 -17.15 -54.42 -19.86
CA GLY A 37 -16.42 -53.83 -20.97
C GLY A 37 -15.57 -52.69 -20.47
N ARG A 38 -14.24 -52.78 -20.56
CA ARG A 38 -13.32 -51.63 -20.39
C ARG A 38 -13.90 -50.47 -21.16
N ARG A 39 -14.40 -49.43 -20.49
CA ARG A 39 -14.75 -48.15 -21.12
C ARG A 39 -13.48 -47.60 -21.73
N ARG A 40 -13.26 -47.88 -23.01
CA ARG A 40 -12.23 -47.18 -23.80
C ARG A 40 -12.65 -45.72 -23.82
N VAL A 41 -11.84 -44.88 -23.21
CA VAL A 41 -12.00 -43.44 -23.34
C VAL A 41 -12.08 -43.13 -24.84
N SER A 42 -13.15 -42.43 -25.25
CA SER A 42 -13.35 -42.09 -26.65
C SER A 42 -12.06 -41.43 -27.21
N PRO A 43 -11.58 -41.80 -28.39
CA PRO A 43 -10.44 -41.14 -29.02
C PRO A 43 -10.63 -39.63 -29.06
N LEU A 44 -11.85 -39.18 -29.26
CA LEU A 44 -12.24 -37.77 -29.27
C LEU A 44 -11.99 -37.08 -27.90
N THR A 45 -12.29 -37.75 -26.80
CA THR A 45 -12.01 -37.23 -25.44
C THR A 45 -10.50 -37.13 -25.20
N ILE A 46 -9.72 -38.11 -25.66
CA ILE A 46 -8.25 -38.06 -25.56
C ILE A 46 -7.72 -36.90 -26.40
N THR A 47 -8.23 -36.71 -27.62
CA THR A 47 -7.85 -35.60 -28.50
C THR A 47 -8.17 -34.26 -27.86
N PHE A 48 -9.36 -34.08 -27.26
CA PHE A 48 -9.71 -32.87 -26.53
C PHE A 48 -8.79 -32.59 -25.34
N ILE A 49 -8.48 -33.63 -24.56
CA ILE A 49 -7.55 -33.48 -23.42
C ILE A 49 -6.15 -33.09 -23.92
N VAL A 50 -5.65 -33.76 -24.95
CA VAL A 50 -4.33 -33.44 -25.52
C VAL A 50 -4.31 -32.02 -26.08
N LEU A 51 -5.34 -31.64 -26.84
CA LEU A 51 -5.44 -30.29 -27.42
C LEU A 51 -5.51 -29.22 -26.31
N PHE A 52 -6.33 -29.46 -25.28
CA PHE A 52 -6.42 -28.56 -24.12
C PHE A 52 -5.07 -28.41 -23.39
N VAL A 53 -4.36 -29.51 -23.16
CA VAL A 53 -3.03 -29.51 -22.54
C VAL A 53 -2.02 -28.79 -23.42
N LEU A 54 -1.99 -29.05 -24.71
CA LEU A 54 -1.09 -28.37 -25.65
C LEU A 54 -1.37 -26.87 -25.72
N THR A 55 -2.64 -26.47 -25.76
CA THR A 55 -3.04 -25.06 -25.75
C THR A 55 -2.62 -24.39 -24.45
N SER A 56 -2.86 -25.02 -23.30
CA SER A 56 -2.45 -24.51 -22.00
C SER A 56 -0.92 -24.35 -21.88
N ILE A 57 -0.17 -25.32 -22.41
CA ILE A 57 1.30 -25.24 -22.48
C ILE A 57 1.72 -24.07 -23.37
N LEU A 58 1.10 -23.90 -24.54
CA LEU A 58 1.42 -22.84 -25.48
C LEU A 58 1.18 -21.45 -24.86
N PHE A 59 0.04 -21.24 -24.18
CA PHE A 59 -0.23 -19.99 -23.44
C PHE A 59 0.79 -19.74 -22.32
N SER A 60 1.11 -20.78 -21.54
CA SER A 60 2.09 -20.65 -20.46
C SER A 60 3.49 -20.32 -20.98
N LEU A 61 3.92 -20.97 -22.06
CA LEU A 61 5.20 -20.70 -22.71
C LEU A 61 5.24 -19.31 -23.34
N SER A 62 4.13 -18.85 -23.91
CA SER A 62 4.03 -17.51 -24.49
C SER A 62 4.21 -16.42 -23.42
N GLY A 63 3.54 -16.53 -22.28
CA GLY A 63 3.71 -15.62 -21.16
C GLY A 63 5.13 -15.63 -20.59
N PHE A 64 5.69 -16.83 -20.38
CA PHE A 64 7.04 -17.02 -19.87
C PHE A 64 8.11 -16.41 -20.79
N TYR A 65 7.99 -16.62 -22.10
CA TYR A 65 8.95 -16.07 -23.05
C TYR A 65 8.81 -14.54 -23.23
N ALA A 66 7.58 -14.05 -23.21
CA ALA A 66 7.31 -12.61 -23.21
C ALA A 66 7.94 -11.92 -21.98
N ASP A 67 7.86 -12.54 -20.81
CA ASP A 67 8.52 -12.03 -19.60
C ASP A 67 10.04 -12.02 -19.74
N LEU A 68 10.64 -13.07 -20.29
CA LEU A 68 12.08 -13.10 -20.57
C LEU A 68 12.50 -11.96 -21.50
N LEU A 69 11.76 -11.72 -22.58
CA LEU A 69 12.03 -10.63 -23.51
C LEU A 69 11.90 -9.27 -22.82
N TRP A 70 10.90 -9.12 -21.96
CA TRP A 70 10.71 -7.89 -21.19
C TRP A 70 11.87 -7.63 -20.22
N PHE A 71 12.29 -8.63 -19.43
CA PHE A 71 13.42 -8.49 -18.51
C PHE A 71 14.72 -8.16 -19.24
N ARG A 72 14.91 -8.70 -20.45
CA ARG A 72 16.04 -8.33 -21.33
C ARG A 72 15.95 -6.87 -21.77
N SER A 73 14.77 -6.40 -22.15
CA SER A 73 14.58 -5.02 -22.64
C SER A 73 14.77 -3.97 -21.55
N VAL A 74 14.60 -4.33 -20.27
CA VAL A 74 14.80 -3.41 -19.12
C VAL A 74 16.14 -3.62 -18.42
N GLY A 75 16.97 -4.61 -18.84
CA GLY A 75 18.29 -4.85 -18.27
C GLY A 75 18.31 -5.64 -16.95
N PHE A 76 17.20 -6.27 -16.54
CA PHE A 76 17.08 -7.01 -15.28
C PHE A 76 16.94 -8.53 -15.47
N VAL A 77 17.54 -9.09 -16.51
CA VAL A 77 17.44 -10.52 -16.79
C VAL A 77 17.98 -11.39 -15.67
N ASP A 78 18.98 -10.93 -14.93
CA ASP A 78 19.59 -11.67 -13.82
C ASP A 78 18.62 -11.84 -12.64
N VAL A 79 17.77 -10.85 -12.38
CA VAL A 79 16.72 -10.95 -11.36
C VAL A 79 15.71 -12.05 -11.74
N TRP A 80 15.30 -12.07 -13.00
CA TRP A 80 14.38 -13.08 -13.51
C TRP A 80 15.01 -14.47 -13.45
N GLN A 81 16.26 -14.64 -13.90
CA GLN A 81 16.98 -15.91 -13.87
C GLN A 81 17.18 -16.42 -12.43
N THR A 82 17.67 -15.59 -11.52
CA THR A 82 17.87 -15.97 -10.11
C THR A 82 16.57 -16.41 -9.46
N SER A 83 15.48 -15.66 -9.68
CA SER A 83 14.15 -16.01 -9.17
C SER A 83 13.65 -17.33 -9.77
N LEU A 84 13.80 -17.51 -11.08
CA LEU A 84 13.37 -18.71 -11.80
C LEU A 84 14.16 -19.95 -11.35
N PHE A 85 15.49 -19.89 -11.39
CA PHE A 85 16.33 -21.03 -11.01
C PHE A 85 16.15 -21.40 -9.55
N THR A 86 15.99 -20.42 -8.66
CA THR A 86 15.66 -20.69 -7.26
C THR A 86 14.35 -21.44 -7.13
N LYS A 87 13.29 -21.02 -7.83
CA LYS A 87 12.00 -21.72 -7.84
C LYS A 87 12.10 -23.13 -8.42
N ILE A 88 12.84 -23.30 -9.52
CA ILE A 88 13.06 -24.63 -10.13
C ILE A 88 13.82 -25.54 -9.18
N TYR A 89 14.89 -25.05 -8.59
CA TYR A 89 15.69 -25.79 -7.62
C TYR A 89 14.85 -26.26 -6.42
N LEU A 90 14.05 -25.37 -5.85
CA LEU A 90 13.16 -25.69 -4.73
C LEU A 90 12.03 -26.63 -5.16
N PHE A 91 11.46 -26.44 -6.37
CA PHE A 91 10.46 -27.34 -6.94
C PHE A 91 10.99 -28.77 -7.01
N ILE A 92 12.18 -28.95 -7.60
CA ILE A 92 12.80 -30.28 -7.74
C ILE A 92 13.15 -30.85 -6.37
N GLY A 93 13.79 -30.05 -5.47
CA GLY A 93 14.25 -30.52 -4.17
C GLY A 93 13.09 -30.97 -3.28
N PHE A 94 12.10 -30.11 -3.04
CA PHE A 94 10.93 -30.43 -2.21
C PHE A 94 10.04 -31.49 -2.84
N GLY A 95 9.82 -31.40 -4.17
CA GLY A 95 9.01 -32.37 -4.92
C GLY A 95 9.60 -33.78 -4.86
N LEU A 96 10.89 -33.91 -5.21
CA LEU A 96 11.58 -35.18 -5.24
C LEU A 96 11.69 -35.81 -3.84
N ALA A 97 12.10 -35.01 -2.84
CA ALA A 97 12.24 -35.50 -1.49
C ALA A 97 10.91 -36.00 -0.91
N THR A 98 9.82 -35.22 -1.05
CA THR A 98 8.48 -35.63 -0.58
C THR A 98 7.97 -36.87 -1.33
N ALA A 99 8.05 -36.88 -2.67
CA ALA A 99 7.60 -38.00 -3.48
C ALA A 99 8.39 -39.27 -3.17
N ALA A 100 9.71 -39.17 -3.01
CA ALA A 100 10.57 -40.31 -2.65
C ALA A 100 10.22 -40.86 -1.26
N ILE A 101 10.07 -40.01 -0.25
CA ILE A 101 9.74 -40.43 1.12
C ILE A 101 8.38 -41.14 1.14
N ILE A 102 7.33 -40.56 0.54
CA ILE A 102 5.98 -41.15 0.55
C ILE A 102 5.96 -42.45 -0.27
N SER A 103 6.54 -42.44 -1.48
CA SER A 103 6.56 -43.64 -2.35
C SER A 103 7.38 -44.79 -1.75
N LEU A 104 8.49 -44.46 -1.07
CA LEU A 104 9.26 -45.44 -0.30
C LEU A 104 8.39 -46.11 0.78
N ASN A 105 7.62 -45.31 1.51
CA ASN A 105 6.74 -45.80 2.58
C ASN A 105 5.57 -46.63 2.02
N ILE A 106 5.01 -46.22 0.88
CA ILE A 106 4.02 -47.04 0.13
C ILE A 106 4.64 -48.38 -0.30
N TYR A 107 5.85 -48.34 -0.87
CA TYR A 107 6.56 -49.53 -1.32
C TYR A 107 6.89 -50.48 -0.15
N LEU A 108 7.39 -49.95 0.98
CA LEU A 108 7.70 -50.72 2.18
C LEU A 108 6.45 -51.38 2.78
N ALA A 109 5.34 -50.67 2.89
CA ALA A 109 4.06 -51.14 3.36
C ALA A 109 3.54 -52.27 2.44
N PHE A 110 3.65 -52.07 1.13
CA PHE A 110 3.28 -53.10 0.16
C PHE A 110 4.18 -54.33 0.21
N ARG A 111 5.52 -54.17 0.26
CA ARG A 111 6.50 -55.26 0.29
C ARG A 111 6.34 -56.15 1.55
N LYS A 112 5.96 -55.54 2.69
CA LYS A 112 5.77 -56.21 3.97
C LYS A 112 4.33 -56.61 4.27
N ARG A 113 3.46 -56.72 3.22
CA ARG A 113 2.07 -57.13 3.35
C ARG A 113 1.98 -58.57 3.86
N PRO A 114 0.96 -58.96 4.66
CA PRO A 114 0.77 -60.32 5.09
C PRO A 114 0.40 -61.21 3.92
N VAL A 115 0.93 -62.44 3.95
CA VAL A 115 0.65 -63.49 2.92
C VAL A 115 -0.76 -64.06 3.11
N TYR A 116 -1.26 -64.09 4.31
CA TYR A 116 -2.57 -64.61 4.67
C TYR A 116 -3.42 -63.54 5.37
N VAL A 117 -4.67 -63.39 4.89
CA VAL A 117 -5.65 -62.46 5.49
C VAL A 117 -6.86 -63.30 5.94
N PRO A 118 -7.33 -63.17 7.20
CA PRO A 118 -8.53 -63.90 7.64
C PRO A 118 -9.76 -63.52 6.82
N VAL A 119 -10.64 -64.51 6.56
CA VAL A 119 -11.87 -64.28 5.79
C VAL A 119 -12.86 -63.44 6.63
N SER A 120 -13.28 -62.29 6.07
CA SER A 120 -14.31 -61.42 6.60
C SER A 120 -15.01 -60.68 5.47
N VAL A 121 -16.24 -60.23 5.68
CA VAL A 121 -17.02 -59.47 4.64
C VAL A 121 -16.25 -58.23 4.16
N GLU A 122 -15.49 -57.58 5.02
CA GLU A 122 -14.59 -56.46 4.62
C GLU A 122 -13.42 -56.97 3.77
N ALA A 123 -12.86 -58.13 4.13
CA ALA A 123 -11.77 -58.71 3.37
C ALA A 123 -12.17 -59.03 1.93
N ASP A 124 -13.38 -59.52 1.70
CA ASP A 124 -13.93 -59.79 0.37
C ASP A 124 -14.15 -58.52 -0.45
N ASN A 125 -14.63 -57.46 0.16
CA ASN A 125 -14.76 -56.15 -0.53
C ASN A 125 -13.39 -55.58 -0.89
N LEU A 126 -12.42 -55.63 0.02
CA LEU A 126 -11.05 -55.17 -0.23
C LEU A 126 -10.34 -56.03 -1.28
N GLU A 127 -10.68 -57.34 -1.38
CA GLU A 127 -10.09 -58.24 -2.38
C GLU A 127 -10.52 -57.84 -3.79
N ARG A 128 -11.75 -57.41 -4.00
CA ARG A 128 -12.21 -56.85 -5.29
C ARG A 128 -11.41 -55.62 -5.69
N TYR A 129 -11.14 -54.71 -4.76
CA TYR A 129 -10.29 -53.53 -5.01
C TYR A 129 -8.83 -53.91 -5.29
N ARG A 130 -8.28 -54.88 -4.58
CA ARG A 130 -6.91 -55.41 -4.83
C ARG A 130 -6.81 -56.00 -6.23
N ALA A 131 -7.75 -56.84 -6.61
CA ALA A 131 -7.79 -57.45 -7.93
C ALA A 131 -7.83 -56.41 -9.06
N GLN A 132 -8.51 -55.31 -8.88
CA GLN A 132 -8.55 -54.19 -9.85
C GLN A 132 -7.25 -53.37 -9.86
N LEU A 133 -6.59 -53.18 -8.73
CA LEU A 133 -5.37 -52.39 -8.59
C LEU A 133 -4.11 -53.16 -9.03
N GLU A 134 -4.06 -54.48 -8.87
CA GLU A 134 -2.87 -55.30 -9.15
C GLU A 134 -2.34 -55.15 -10.60
N PRO A 135 -3.16 -55.18 -11.67
CA PRO A 135 -2.69 -55.03 -13.04
C PRO A 135 -2.15 -53.64 -13.37
N ILE A 136 -2.65 -52.57 -12.69
CA ILE A 136 -2.26 -51.20 -12.95
C ILE A 136 -1.30 -50.62 -11.89
N ARG A 137 -0.90 -51.45 -10.93
CA ARG A 137 -0.11 -51.02 -9.76
C ARG A 137 1.14 -50.23 -10.10
N ARG A 138 1.95 -50.67 -11.07
CA ARG A 138 3.18 -49.94 -11.48
C ARG A 138 2.84 -48.56 -12.01
N LEU A 139 1.84 -48.50 -12.88
CA LEU A 139 1.37 -47.25 -13.48
C LEU A 139 0.78 -46.34 -12.41
N ALA A 140 -0.03 -46.87 -11.47
CA ALA A 140 -0.58 -46.13 -10.36
C ALA A 140 0.52 -45.59 -9.42
N SER A 141 1.55 -46.36 -9.13
CA SER A 141 2.68 -45.91 -8.29
C SER A 141 3.45 -44.78 -8.95
N ILE A 142 3.70 -44.85 -10.26
CA ILE A 142 4.33 -43.76 -11.02
C ILE A 142 3.42 -42.55 -11.04
N GLY A 143 2.12 -42.74 -11.29
CA GLY A 143 1.15 -41.65 -11.27
C GLY A 143 1.09 -40.95 -9.90
N ILE A 144 1.03 -41.70 -8.82
CA ILE A 144 1.08 -41.14 -7.43
C ILE A 144 2.38 -40.38 -7.18
N PHE A 145 3.53 -40.96 -7.60
CA PHE A 145 4.82 -40.28 -7.47
C PHE A 145 4.82 -38.93 -8.21
N LEU A 146 4.36 -38.89 -9.45
CA LEU A 146 4.32 -37.68 -10.27
C LEU A 146 3.36 -36.62 -9.70
N VAL A 147 2.20 -37.06 -9.21
CA VAL A 147 1.22 -36.17 -8.57
C VAL A 147 1.81 -35.54 -7.29
N ILE A 148 2.39 -36.37 -6.43
CA ILE A 148 3.03 -35.87 -5.19
C ILE A 148 4.22 -34.95 -5.53
N PHE A 149 5.05 -35.35 -6.49
CA PHE A 149 6.17 -34.55 -6.97
C PHE A 149 5.73 -33.16 -7.42
N TYR A 150 4.68 -33.08 -8.24
CA TYR A 150 4.15 -31.81 -8.75
C TYR A 150 3.61 -30.92 -7.63
N PHE A 151 2.71 -31.43 -6.78
CA PHE A 151 2.11 -30.64 -5.72
C PHE A 151 3.10 -30.23 -4.63
N ALA A 152 3.97 -31.14 -4.22
CA ALA A 152 5.00 -30.82 -3.22
C ALA A 152 6.06 -29.88 -3.79
N GLY A 153 6.41 -30.05 -5.06
CA GLY A 153 7.32 -29.13 -5.77
C GLY A 153 6.72 -27.73 -5.85
N THR A 154 5.46 -27.60 -6.27
CA THR A 154 4.74 -26.32 -6.33
C THR A 154 4.67 -25.66 -4.93
N ALA A 155 4.38 -26.42 -3.88
CA ALA A 155 4.40 -25.90 -2.51
C ALA A 155 5.79 -25.41 -2.09
N GLY A 156 6.85 -26.13 -2.50
CA GLY A 156 8.24 -25.77 -2.24
C GLY A 156 8.66 -24.44 -2.87
N THR A 157 8.10 -24.09 -4.03
CA THR A 157 8.45 -22.81 -4.70
C THR A 157 8.07 -21.58 -3.89
N ARG A 158 7.11 -21.68 -2.97
CA ARG A 158 6.68 -20.56 -2.10
C ARG A 158 7.79 -20.09 -1.15
N PHE A 159 8.78 -20.92 -0.88
CA PHE A 159 9.88 -20.60 0.03
C PHE A 159 11.07 -19.89 -0.67
N TRP A 160 10.93 -19.45 -1.91
CA TRP A 160 12.05 -18.91 -2.70
C TRP A 160 12.67 -17.65 -2.06
N GLN A 161 11.85 -16.73 -1.52
CA GLN A 161 12.35 -15.54 -0.82
C GLN A 161 13.05 -15.91 0.50
N GLN A 162 12.42 -16.75 1.33
CA GLN A 162 13.02 -17.22 2.58
C GLN A 162 14.34 -17.95 2.34
N TRP A 163 14.42 -18.73 1.25
CA TRP A 163 15.65 -19.41 0.86
C TRP A 163 16.76 -18.43 0.48
N LEU A 164 16.46 -17.41 -0.31
CA LEU A 164 17.44 -16.39 -0.71
C LEU A 164 17.91 -15.57 0.51
N LEU A 165 17.00 -15.16 1.40
CA LEU A 165 17.32 -14.47 2.63
C LEU A 165 18.19 -15.33 3.57
N PHE A 166 17.83 -16.60 3.73
CA PHE A 166 18.60 -17.56 4.54
C PHE A 166 20.04 -17.72 4.03
N ARG A 167 20.20 -17.88 2.72
CA ARG A 167 21.50 -18.13 2.09
C ARG A 167 22.42 -16.90 2.10
N ASN A 168 21.85 -15.71 1.93
CA ASN A 168 22.59 -14.46 1.77
C ASN A 168 22.56 -13.56 3.01
N SER A 169 22.12 -14.10 4.13
CA SER A 169 21.92 -13.39 5.41
C SER A 169 23.08 -12.42 5.74
N THR A 170 22.72 -11.17 6.06
CA THR A 170 23.63 -10.14 6.58
C THR A 170 23.25 -9.84 8.02
N ASP A 171 24.23 -9.71 8.91
CA ASP A 171 23.98 -9.43 10.31
C ASP A 171 23.51 -7.99 10.52
N PHE A 172 22.59 -7.79 11.46
CA PHE A 172 22.12 -6.47 11.86
C PHE A 172 23.13 -5.74 12.76
N GLY A 173 24.08 -6.48 13.36
CA GLY A 173 25.01 -5.92 14.33
C GLY A 173 24.36 -5.60 15.69
N GLN A 174 23.14 -6.08 15.90
CA GLN A 174 22.38 -5.94 17.13
C GLN A 174 21.88 -7.31 17.56
N VAL A 175 21.87 -7.56 18.89
CA VAL A 175 21.46 -8.85 19.45
C VAL A 175 20.18 -8.74 20.26
N ASP A 176 19.34 -9.77 20.18
CA ASP A 176 18.18 -9.90 21.05
C ASP A 176 18.64 -10.08 22.52
N PRO A 177 18.14 -9.29 23.46
CA PRO A 177 18.59 -9.31 24.84
C PRO A 177 18.24 -10.60 25.61
N GLN A 178 17.30 -11.41 25.10
CA GLN A 178 16.91 -12.67 25.75
C GLN A 178 17.78 -13.84 25.34
N PHE A 179 18.12 -13.94 24.05
CA PHE A 179 18.84 -15.09 23.49
C PHE A 179 20.28 -14.76 23.13
N GLY A 180 20.69 -13.48 23.10
CA GLY A 180 22.03 -13.07 22.70
C GLY A 180 22.37 -13.38 21.24
N LEU A 181 21.35 -13.58 20.39
CA LEU A 181 21.48 -13.86 18.97
C LEU A 181 21.27 -12.58 18.16
N ASP A 182 22.05 -12.40 17.10
CA ASP A 182 21.83 -11.29 16.16
C ASP A 182 20.42 -11.34 15.55
N ILE A 183 19.85 -10.18 15.31
CA ILE A 183 18.49 -10.03 14.75
C ILE A 183 18.34 -10.77 13.42
N SER A 184 19.42 -10.90 12.63
CA SER A 184 19.41 -11.66 11.37
C SER A 184 19.00 -13.13 11.53
N PHE A 185 19.26 -13.73 12.71
CA PHE A 185 18.79 -15.08 13.00
C PHE A 185 17.25 -15.14 12.94
N PHE A 186 16.59 -14.18 13.60
CA PHE A 186 15.11 -14.12 13.66
C PHE A 186 14.51 -13.70 12.33
N ALA A 187 15.11 -12.72 11.64
CA ALA A 187 14.61 -12.17 10.40
C ALA A 187 14.80 -13.10 9.19
N PHE A 188 15.94 -13.80 9.09
CA PHE A 188 16.33 -14.54 7.89
C PHE A 188 16.45 -16.04 8.08
N LYS A 189 16.95 -16.51 9.24
CA LYS A 189 17.26 -17.93 9.46
C LYS A 189 16.09 -18.69 10.08
N LEU A 190 15.48 -18.15 11.12
CA LEU A 190 14.37 -18.77 11.85
C LEU A 190 13.17 -19.10 10.95
N PRO A 191 12.71 -18.22 10.04
CA PRO A 191 11.60 -18.52 9.13
C PRO A 191 11.88 -19.72 8.22
N MET A 192 13.12 -19.87 7.75
CA MET A 192 13.50 -21.02 6.91
C MET A 192 13.55 -22.31 7.72
N TYR A 193 14.08 -22.31 8.96
CA TYR A 193 14.06 -23.48 9.83
C TYR A 193 12.62 -23.91 10.13
N GLN A 194 11.72 -22.96 10.44
CA GLN A 194 10.31 -23.27 10.68
C GLN A 194 9.63 -23.83 9.43
N ALA A 195 9.92 -23.29 8.24
CA ALA A 195 9.41 -23.80 6.97
C ALA A 195 9.87 -25.25 6.71
N LEU A 196 11.14 -25.57 6.95
CA LEU A 196 11.69 -26.92 6.80
C LEU A 196 11.08 -27.91 7.83
N ILE A 197 10.90 -27.50 9.08
CA ILE A 197 10.24 -28.31 10.10
C ILE A 197 8.78 -28.56 9.71
N GLY A 198 8.04 -27.53 9.31
CA GLY A 198 6.66 -27.62 8.86
C GLY A 198 6.49 -28.54 7.63
N TRP A 199 7.39 -28.42 6.64
CA TRP A 199 7.45 -29.31 5.50
C TRP A 199 7.74 -30.77 5.93
N GLY A 200 8.70 -30.99 6.84
CA GLY A 200 9.05 -32.30 7.33
C GLY A 200 7.87 -32.96 8.05
N ILE A 201 7.20 -32.24 8.96
CA ILE A 201 6.00 -32.71 9.67
C ILE A 201 4.92 -33.10 8.66
N SER A 202 4.60 -32.22 7.67
CA SER A 202 3.58 -32.47 6.66
C SER A 202 3.92 -33.71 5.82
N THR A 203 5.18 -33.86 5.42
CA THR A 203 5.65 -35.01 4.62
C THR A 203 5.52 -36.32 5.41
N ILE A 204 5.91 -36.34 6.70
CA ILE A 204 5.78 -37.54 7.53
C ILE A 204 4.32 -37.87 7.82
N VAL A 205 3.47 -36.87 8.06
CA VAL A 205 2.01 -37.09 8.23
C VAL A 205 1.41 -37.74 6.97
N LEU A 206 1.73 -37.22 5.78
CA LEU A 206 1.29 -37.81 4.52
C LEU A 206 1.85 -39.23 4.32
N ALA A 207 3.10 -39.47 4.71
CA ALA A 207 3.69 -40.82 4.67
C ALA A 207 3.00 -41.80 5.63
N ILE A 208 2.60 -41.35 6.84
CA ILE A 208 1.81 -42.13 7.79
C ILE A 208 0.45 -42.49 7.18
N ILE A 209 -0.26 -41.52 6.62
CA ILE A 209 -1.57 -41.73 6.00
C ILE A 209 -1.45 -42.71 4.81
N ALA A 210 -0.46 -42.51 3.95
CA ALA A 210 -0.23 -43.38 2.81
C ALA A 210 0.15 -44.82 3.21
N ALA A 211 1.06 -44.95 4.19
CA ALA A 211 1.43 -46.28 4.70
C ALA A 211 0.26 -46.98 5.41
N ALA A 212 -0.51 -46.26 6.22
CA ALA A 212 -1.69 -46.80 6.91
C ALA A 212 -2.74 -47.24 5.91
N ALA A 213 -3.00 -46.45 4.84
CA ALA A 213 -3.93 -46.80 3.78
C ALA A 213 -3.49 -48.08 3.04
N VAL A 214 -2.20 -48.21 2.68
CA VAL A 214 -1.67 -49.43 2.06
C VAL A 214 -1.77 -50.63 3.02
N HIS A 215 -1.40 -50.47 4.30
CA HIS A 215 -1.57 -51.54 5.27
C HIS A 215 -3.02 -51.94 5.50
N TYR A 216 -3.95 -50.98 5.47
CA TYR A 216 -5.38 -51.28 5.55
C TYR A 216 -5.87 -52.05 4.32
N ILE A 217 -5.57 -51.56 3.13
CA ILE A 217 -5.94 -52.23 1.86
C ILE A 217 -5.41 -53.65 1.80
N TYR A 218 -4.18 -53.89 2.27
CA TYR A 218 -3.54 -55.20 2.20
C TYR A 218 -3.64 -56.04 3.47
N GLY A 219 -4.51 -55.65 4.43
CA GLY A 219 -4.82 -56.43 5.64
C GLY A 219 -3.74 -56.38 6.72
N GLY A 220 -2.82 -55.46 6.63
CA GLY A 220 -1.83 -55.16 7.70
C GLY A 220 -2.43 -54.43 8.91
N ILE A 221 -3.54 -53.69 8.70
CA ILE A 221 -4.39 -53.07 9.71
C ILE A 221 -5.78 -53.69 9.58
N ARG A 222 -6.34 -54.21 10.66
CA ARG A 222 -7.60 -54.96 10.74
C ARG A 222 -8.51 -54.31 11.76
N THR A 223 -9.62 -53.72 11.32
CA THR A 223 -10.49 -52.90 12.21
C THR A 223 -11.49 -53.78 12.99
N GLN A 224 -11.87 -54.96 12.43
CA GLN A 224 -12.90 -55.81 13.01
C GLN A 224 -12.42 -56.94 13.92
N VAL A 225 -11.10 -57.20 13.99
CA VAL A 225 -10.53 -58.23 14.83
C VAL A 225 -10.18 -57.65 16.18
N LYS A 226 -10.71 -58.25 17.28
CA LYS A 226 -10.42 -57.74 18.64
C LYS A 226 -8.98 -57.99 19.09
N GLU A 227 -8.36 -59.11 18.62
CA GLU A 227 -6.98 -59.46 18.88
C GLU A 227 -6.14 -59.26 17.63
N GLU A 228 -4.88 -58.80 17.79
CA GLU A 228 -3.93 -58.53 16.67
C GLU A 228 -4.44 -57.58 15.58
N ARG A 229 -4.96 -56.43 15.96
CA ARG A 229 -5.47 -55.40 15.01
C ARG A 229 -4.42 -54.90 13.99
N THR A 230 -3.13 -55.05 14.28
CA THR A 230 -2.04 -54.63 13.40
C THR A 230 -0.95 -55.68 13.29
N THR A 231 -0.52 -55.98 12.07
CA THR A 231 0.63 -56.88 11.83
C THR A 231 1.91 -56.28 12.39
N VAL A 232 2.91 -57.14 12.71
CA VAL A 232 4.23 -56.71 13.16
C VAL A 232 4.86 -55.68 12.19
N ALA A 233 4.76 -55.92 10.86
CA ALA A 233 5.31 -55.04 9.87
C ALA A 233 4.62 -53.66 9.86
N ALA A 234 3.29 -53.59 9.93
CA ALA A 234 2.55 -52.34 10.01
C ALA A 234 2.90 -51.57 11.31
N ARG A 235 2.98 -52.30 12.42
CA ARG A 235 3.35 -51.74 13.74
C ARG A 235 4.72 -51.10 13.74
N VAL A 236 5.72 -51.82 13.22
CA VAL A 236 7.11 -51.31 13.11
C VAL A 236 7.19 -50.09 12.23
N GLN A 237 6.62 -50.14 11.00
CA GLN A 237 6.66 -49.01 10.08
C GLN A 237 5.94 -47.77 10.64
N LEU A 238 4.73 -47.91 11.17
CA LEU A 238 4.00 -46.81 11.76
C LEU A 238 4.71 -46.27 13.02
N SER A 239 5.34 -47.14 13.82
CA SER A 239 6.12 -46.69 14.97
C SER A 239 7.35 -45.88 14.58
N ILE A 240 8.05 -46.23 13.51
CA ILE A 240 9.17 -45.45 12.98
C ILE A 240 8.67 -44.05 12.51
N LEU A 241 7.60 -44.03 11.73
CA LEU A 241 7.05 -42.75 11.21
C LEU A 241 6.52 -41.87 12.34
N LEU A 242 5.82 -42.45 13.32
CA LEU A 242 5.33 -41.70 14.49
C LEU A 242 6.50 -41.23 15.37
N GLY A 243 7.53 -42.03 15.52
CA GLY A 243 8.75 -41.64 16.22
C GLY A 243 9.43 -40.43 15.54
N LEU A 244 9.56 -40.49 14.22
CA LEU A 244 10.09 -39.35 13.43
C LEU A 244 9.21 -38.11 13.52
N LEU A 245 7.89 -38.27 13.50
CA LEU A 245 6.94 -37.14 13.65
C LEU A 245 7.13 -36.48 15.01
N VAL A 246 7.21 -37.26 16.08
CA VAL A 246 7.40 -36.74 17.46
C VAL A 246 8.80 -36.14 17.62
N LEU A 247 9.81 -36.67 16.95
CA LEU A 247 11.16 -36.09 16.95
C LEU A 247 11.16 -34.74 16.25
N LEU A 248 10.50 -34.59 15.10
CA LEU A 248 10.33 -33.30 14.42
C LEU A 248 9.55 -32.33 15.31
N LYS A 249 8.57 -32.79 16.07
CA LYS A 249 7.85 -31.95 17.04
C LYS A 249 8.76 -31.49 18.19
N ALA A 250 9.70 -32.32 18.64
CA ALA A 250 10.72 -31.92 19.62
C ALA A 250 11.58 -30.76 19.06
N VAL A 251 12.04 -30.89 17.81
CA VAL A 251 12.77 -29.83 17.11
C VAL A 251 11.89 -28.56 16.97
N ALA A 252 10.62 -28.71 16.64
CA ALA A 252 9.68 -27.60 16.58
C ALA A 252 9.58 -26.87 17.93
N TYR A 253 9.40 -27.59 19.05
CA TYR A 253 9.37 -26.98 20.39
C TYR A 253 10.64 -26.22 20.73
N TRP A 254 11.81 -26.70 20.28
CA TRP A 254 13.06 -25.99 20.46
C TRP A 254 13.10 -24.67 19.72
N PHE A 255 12.69 -24.63 18.44
CA PHE A 255 12.63 -23.40 17.64
C PHE A 255 11.47 -22.47 18.04
N ASP A 256 10.35 -23.02 18.54
CA ASP A 256 9.24 -22.23 19.07
C ASP A 256 9.66 -21.30 20.23
N ARG A 257 10.74 -21.60 20.91
CA ARG A 257 11.32 -20.73 21.96
C ARG A 257 11.73 -19.38 21.41
N TYR A 258 12.39 -19.39 20.25
CA TYR A 258 12.84 -18.17 19.57
C TYR A 258 11.65 -17.40 18.98
N ALA A 259 10.63 -18.10 18.49
CA ALA A 259 9.44 -17.49 17.94
C ALA A 259 8.60 -16.71 18.98
N LEU A 260 8.81 -16.95 20.30
CA LEU A 260 8.14 -16.17 21.35
C LEU A 260 8.50 -14.67 21.32
N THR A 261 9.66 -14.30 20.77
CA THR A 261 10.05 -12.88 20.59
C THR A 261 9.20 -12.16 19.55
N LEU A 262 8.49 -12.90 18.71
CA LEU A 262 7.62 -12.39 17.64
C LEU A 262 6.13 -12.55 17.98
N LYS A 263 5.81 -12.99 19.19
CA LYS A 263 4.43 -13.27 19.63
C LYS A 263 3.70 -11.94 19.85
N GLU A 264 2.55 -11.79 19.20
CA GLU A 264 1.63 -10.67 19.48
C GLU A 264 0.91 -10.93 20.81
N GLY A 265 1.05 -10.00 21.74
CA GLY A 265 0.41 -10.00 23.05
C GLY A 265 -0.67 -8.92 23.18
N ARG A 266 -1.38 -8.90 24.31
CA ARG A 266 -2.40 -7.89 24.59
C ARG A 266 -1.80 -6.47 24.75
N LEU A 267 -0.64 -6.37 25.36
CA LEU A 267 0.02 -5.11 25.71
C LEU A 267 1.15 -4.77 24.72
N ILE A 268 1.97 -5.74 24.42
CA ILE A 268 3.17 -5.61 23.60
C ILE A 268 3.33 -6.80 22.65
N THR A 269 4.11 -6.64 21.61
CA THR A 269 4.67 -7.74 20.81
C THR A 269 5.98 -8.18 21.46
N GLY A 270 6.21 -9.49 21.52
CA GLY A 270 7.42 -10.09 22.08
C GLY A 270 7.19 -10.85 23.39
N LEU A 271 8.27 -11.03 24.13
CA LEU A 271 8.27 -11.76 25.37
C LEU A 271 7.63 -10.97 26.50
N THR A 272 6.83 -11.64 27.32
CA THR A 272 6.28 -11.14 28.58
C THR A 272 6.96 -11.82 29.77
N TYR A 273 6.69 -11.35 30.98
CA TYR A 273 7.19 -12.00 32.22
C TYR A 273 6.78 -13.46 32.25
N SER A 274 5.53 -13.78 31.95
CA SER A 274 5.04 -15.17 31.91
C SER A 274 5.70 -16.02 30.84
N ASP A 275 6.01 -15.41 29.67
CA ASP A 275 6.69 -16.11 28.58
C ASP A 275 8.11 -16.52 28.99
N VAL A 276 8.88 -15.65 29.64
CA VAL A 276 10.25 -15.93 30.05
C VAL A 276 10.32 -16.91 31.24
N ASN A 277 9.45 -16.71 32.25
CA ASN A 277 9.55 -17.48 33.50
C ASN A 277 8.73 -18.77 33.50
N ALA A 278 7.77 -18.93 32.57
CA ALA A 278 6.95 -20.12 32.49
C ALA A 278 6.97 -20.79 31.12
N LEU A 279 6.64 -20.07 30.03
CA LEU A 279 6.42 -20.68 28.72
C LEU A 279 7.74 -21.13 28.05
N LEU A 280 8.81 -20.35 28.17
CA LEU A 280 10.12 -20.67 27.60
C LEU A 280 10.74 -21.91 28.25
N PRO A 281 10.79 -22.07 29.61
CA PRO A 281 11.13 -23.32 30.25
C PRO A 281 10.20 -24.47 29.83
N ALA A 282 8.88 -24.21 29.76
CA ALA A 282 7.90 -25.21 29.34
C ALA A 282 8.20 -25.80 27.97
N LYS A 283 8.51 -24.93 26.96
CA LYS A 283 8.90 -25.37 25.61
C LYS A 283 10.16 -26.26 25.64
N SER A 284 11.14 -25.93 26.48
CA SER A 284 12.38 -26.71 26.63
C SER A 284 12.09 -28.09 27.23
N ILE A 285 11.26 -28.15 28.28
CA ILE A 285 10.85 -29.40 28.92
C ILE A 285 10.02 -30.25 27.93
N LEU A 286 9.09 -29.65 27.20
CA LEU A 286 8.31 -30.35 26.19
C LEU A 286 9.15 -30.89 25.03
N ALA A 287 10.20 -30.19 24.63
CA ALA A 287 11.16 -30.69 23.65
C ALA A 287 11.85 -31.96 24.17
N ALA A 288 12.31 -31.96 25.44
CA ALA A 288 12.92 -33.13 26.06
C ALA A 288 11.93 -34.32 26.22
N ILE A 289 10.69 -34.04 26.64
CA ILE A 289 9.63 -35.07 26.75
C ILE A 289 9.34 -35.64 25.33
N ALA A 290 9.27 -34.81 24.29
CA ALA A 290 9.04 -35.27 22.94
C ALA A 290 10.20 -36.16 22.42
N VAL A 291 11.46 -35.85 22.75
CA VAL A 291 12.60 -36.74 22.45
C VAL A 291 12.41 -38.10 23.14
N ILE A 292 12.07 -38.12 24.44
CA ILE A 292 11.82 -39.37 25.16
C ILE A 292 10.67 -40.16 24.53
N CYS A 293 9.57 -39.49 24.18
CA CYS A 293 8.45 -40.15 23.51
C CYS A 293 8.85 -40.71 22.14
N SER A 294 9.68 -40.00 21.38
CA SER A 294 10.21 -40.49 20.10
C SER A 294 11.05 -41.75 20.30
N LEU A 295 11.91 -41.78 21.34
CA LEU A 295 12.67 -42.97 21.67
C LEU A 295 11.78 -44.17 22.08
N LEU A 296 10.66 -43.94 22.78
CA LEU A 296 9.67 -44.99 23.09
C LEU A 296 9.03 -45.55 21.83
N PHE A 297 8.75 -44.70 20.82
CA PHE A 297 8.28 -45.17 19.51
C PHE A 297 9.33 -46.03 18.80
N PHE A 298 10.59 -45.65 18.83
CA PHE A 298 11.67 -46.47 18.26
C PHE A 298 11.92 -47.78 19.10
N ALA A 299 11.83 -47.75 20.41
CA ALA A 299 11.90 -48.95 21.25
C ALA A 299 10.76 -49.94 20.96
N ASN A 300 9.61 -49.44 20.47
CA ASN A 300 8.48 -50.31 20.05
C ASN A 300 8.81 -51.21 18.83
N ILE A 301 9.84 -50.90 18.08
CA ILE A 301 10.36 -51.78 17.00
C ILE A 301 10.74 -53.13 17.58
N ILE A 302 11.36 -53.14 18.78
CA ILE A 302 11.84 -54.35 19.47
C ILE A 302 10.72 -54.97 20.31
N ARG A 303 10.04 -54.14 21.15
CA ARG A 303 9.03 -54.64 22.11
C ARG A 303 7.68 -54.96 21.51
N LYS A 304 7.34 -54.41 20.34
CA LYS A 304 6.15 -54.67 19.55
C LYS A 304 4.80 -54.49 20.31
N SER A 305 4.77 -53.55 21.27
CA SER A 305 3.61 -53.23 22.11
C SER A 305 3.27 -51.75 22.03
N TRP A 306 2.04 -51.40 21.69
CA TRP A 306 1.57 -50.00 21.60
C TRP A 306 1.43 -49.30 22.96
N LEU A 307 1.48 -50.05 24.09
CA LEU A 307 1.23 -49.51 25.41
C LEU A 307 2.21 -48.39 25.79
N LEU A 308 3.52 -48.60 25.60
CA LEU A 308 4.53 -47.58 25.93
C LEU A 308 4.48 -46.33 25.06
N PRO A 309 4.39 -46.43 23.72
CA PRO A 309 4.24 -45.23 22.87
C PRO A 309 2.96 -44.44 23.13
N THR A 310 1.82 -45.13 23.31
CA THR A 310 0.55 -44.45 23.59
C THR A 310 0.55 -43.77 24.96
N ALA A 311 1.12 -44.41 25.98
CA ALA A 311 1.33 -43.80 27.29
C ALA A 311 2.26 -42.58 27.22
N GLY A 312 3.33 -42.66 26.41
CA GLY A 312 4.23 -41.53 26.16
C GLY A 312 3.52 -40.36 25.50
N VAL A 313 2.73 -40.59 24.47
CA VAL A 313 1.93 -39.52 23.81
C VAL A 313 0.89 -38.95 24.75
N ALA A 314 0.16 -39.78 25.50
CA ALA A 314 -0.79 -39.31 26.49
C ALA A 314 -0.12 -38.41 27.53
N LEU A 315 1.03 -38.84 28.05
CA LEU A 315 1.84 -38.04 29.00
C LEU A 315 2.32 -36.72 28.35
N MET A 316 2.76 -36.76 27.08
CA MET A 316 3.18 -35.56 26.35
C MET A 316 2.01 -34.57 26.15
N VAL A 317 0.80 -35.05 25.83
CA VAL A 317 -0.39 -34.22 25.74
C VAL A 317 -0.75 -33.60 27.08
N ILE A 318 -0.77 -34.42 28.16
CA ILE A 318 -1.05 -33.95 29.53
C ILE A 318 0.01 -32.91 29.94
N ALA A 319 1.31 -33.21 29.74
CA ALA A 319 2.38 -32.28 30.01
C ALA A 319 2.26 -30.98 29.20
N SER A 320 1.85 -31.06 27.93
CA SER A 320 1.62 -29.87 27.08
C SER A 320 0.52 -28.98 27.66
N VAL A 321 -0.60 -29.57 28.09
CA VAL A 321 -1.72 -28.82 28.70
C VAL A 321 -1.32 -28.23 30.04
N LEU A 322 -0.68 -29.02 30.90
CA LEU A 322 -0.29 -28.58 32.27
C LEU A 322 0.84 -27.56 32.23
N ILE A 323 1.94 -27.89 31.55
CA ILE A 323 3.20 -27.12 31.62
C ILE A 323 3.16 -25.90 30.66
N ALA A 324 2.60 -26.04 29.45
CA ALA A 324 2.53 -24.94 28.50
C ALA A 324 1.20 -24.19 28.49
N GLY A 325 0.17 -24.69 29.17
CA GLY A 325 -1.16 -24.04 29.27
C GLY A 325 -1.43 -23.55 30.70
N VAL A 326 -1.68 -24.49 31.62
CA VAL A 326 -2.15 -24.16 33.00
C VAL A 326 -1.09 -23.38 33.78
N TYR A 327 0.17 -23.81 33.74
CA TYR A 327 1.23 -23.20 34.53
C TYR A 327 1.50 -21.72 34.10
N PRO A 328 1.69 -21.37 32.84
CA PRO A 328 1.83 -19.98 32.45
C PRO A 328 0.58 -19.13 32.80
N ALA A 329 -0.64 -19.68 32.63
CA ALA A 329 -1.86 -19.00 33.02
C ALA A 329 -1.95 -18.73 34.53
N ALA A 330 -1.50 -19.67 35.36
CA ALA A 330 -1.42 -19.50 36.80
C ALA A 330 -0.40 -18.40 37.19
N ILE A 331 0.80 -18.41 36.58
CA ILE A 331 1.80 -17.35 36.78
C ILE A 331 1.21 -16.00 36.37
N GLN A 332 0.54 -15.92 35.22
CA GLN A 332 -0.08 -14.69 34.77
C GLN A 332 -1.16 -14.18 35.75
N GLN A 333 -2.02 -15.07 36.23
CA GLN A 333 -3.13 -14.68 37.08
C GLN A 333 -2.72 -14.31 38.50
N PHE A 334 -1.83 -15.11 39.12
CA PHE A 334 -1.52 -14.97 40.52
C PHE A 334 -0.21 -14.22 40.81
N GLN A 335 0.72 -14.16 39.87
CA GLN A 335 2.01 -13.55 40.09
C GLN A 335 2.18 -12.24 39.28
N VAL A 336 1.68 -12.19 38.03
CA VAL A 336 1.84 -11.02 37.17
C VAL A 336 0.73 -9.99 37.40
N LYS A 337 -0.52 -10.36 37.27
CA LYS A 337 -1.66 -9.41 37.36
C LYS A 337 -1.68 -8.53 38.61
N PRO A 338 -1.34 -9.02 39.84
CA PRO A 338 -1.33 -8.19 41.04
C PRO A 338 -0.26 -7.05 41.00
N SER A 339 0.79 -7.19 40.19
CA SER A 339 1.89 -6.25 40.04
C SER A 339 2.35 -6.14 38.59
N GLU A 340 1.39 -6.06 37.67
CA GLU A 340 1.61 -6.18 36.20
C GLU A 340 2.57 -5.08 35.71
N SER A 341 2.37 -3.84 36.10
CA SER A 341 3.24 -2.72 35.68
C SER A 341 4.72 -2.99 36.02
N THR A 342 5.01 -3.39 37.25
CA THR A 342 6.39 -3.62 37.72
C THR A 342 7.01 -4.86 37.07
N LYS A 343 6.23 -5.95 36.92
CA LYS A 343 6.73 -7.22 36.35
C LYS A 343 6.93 -7.12 34.82
N GLU A 344 6.07 -6.42 34.13
CA GLU A 344 6.15 -6.27 32.68
C GLU A 344 7.04 -5.08 32.25
N ALA A 345 7.42 -4.17 33.16
CA ALA A 345 8.23 -2.99 32.81
C ALA A 345 9.50 -3.32 32.00
N PRO A 346 10.32 -4.32 32.30
CA PRO A 346 11.51 -4.62 31.51
C PRO A 346 11.18 -5.12 30.10
N PHE A 347 10.04 -5.80 29.92
CA PHE A 347 9.60 -6.34 28.64
C PHE A 347 8.94 -5.25 27.79
N ILE A 348 8.18 -4.35 28.42
CA ILE A 348 7.63 -3.16 27.79
C ILE A 348 8.77 -2.28 27.28
N GLN A 349 9.82 -2.06 28.09
CA GLN A 349 10.97 -1.26 27.67
C GLN A 349 11.68 -1.88 26.45
N ARG A 350 11.91 -3.20 26.46
CA ARG A 350 12.47 -3.92 25.29
C ARG A 350 11.61 -3.75 24.03
N ASN A 351 10.29 -3.81 24.18
CA ASN A 351 9.35 -3.60 23.06
C ASN A 351 9.41 -2.16 22.56
N ILE A 352 9.48 -1.15 23.46
CA ILE A 352 9.61 0.26 23.07
C ILE A 352 10.89 0.46 22.25
N ASP A 353 12.02 0.01 22.78
CA ASP A 353 13.33 0.22 22.17
C ASP A 353 13.42 -0.51 20.82
N ALA A 354 12.99 -1.78 20.75
CA ALA A 354 12.98 -2.57 19.53
C ALA A 354 12.03 -1.98 18.47
N THR A 355 10.84 -1.51 18.86
CA THR A 355 9.88 -0.92 17.94
C THR A 355 10.41 0.41 17.39
N ARG A 356 10.92 1.28 18.25
CA ARG A 356 11.49 2.55 17.80
C ARG A 356 12.66 2.35 16.85
N ASP A 357 13.51 1.36 17.12
CA ASP A 357 14.59 1.04 16.20
C ASP A 357 14.07 0.44 14.90
N ALA A 358 13.21 -0.55 14.94
CA ALA A 358 12.69 -1.25 13.78
C ALA A 358 11.94 -0.32 12.78
N TYR A 359 11.34 0.77 13.25
CA TYR A 359 10.62 1.75 12.44
C TYR A 359 11.40 3.06 12.20
N GLY A 360 12.69 3.11 12.56
CA GLY A 360 13.53 4.28 12.34
C GLY A 360 13.18 5.49 13.21
N LEU A 361 12.62 5.25 14.41
CA LEU A 361 12.14 6.28 15.33
C LEU A 361 13.07 6.52 16.52
N SER A 362 14.22 5.83 16.59
CA SER A 362 15.17 5.97 17.71
C SER A 362 15.74 7.39 17.84
N LYS A 363 15.81 8.11 16.71
CA LYS A 363 16.36 9.48 16.64
C LYS A 363 15.30 10.59 16.58
N VAL A 364 14.05 10.27 16.88
CA VAL A 364 12.98 11.28 16.92
C VAL A 364 13.26 12.27 18.05
N GLU A 365 13.35 13.55 17.69
CA GLU A 365 13.51 14.65 18.62
C GLU A 365 12.13 15.15 19.08
N VAL A 366 11.88 15.16 20.37
CA VAL A 366 10.69 15.77 20.97
C VAL A 366 11.09 17.09 21.59
N THR A 367 10.46 18.17 21.13
CA THR A 367 10.73 19.54 21.60
C THR A 367 9.46 20.11 22.21
N ASP A 368 9.56 20.63 23.44
CA ASP A 368 8.46 21.33 24.08
C ASP A 368 8.16 22.64 23.32
N TYR A 369 6.94 22.79 22.85
CA TYR A 369 6.49 23.94 22.10
C TYR A 369 5.44 24.74 22.87
N GLN A 370 5.87 25.88 23.48
CA GLN A 370 5.00 26.79 24.23
C GLN A 370 4.24 27.69 23.25
N ALA A 371 3.20 27.15 22.61
CA ALA A 371 2.44 27.91 21.62
C ALA A 371 1.58 29.00 22.28
N THR A 372 1.73 30.21 21.79
CA THR A 372 0.87 31.35 22.16
C THR A 372 -0.46 31.30 21.43
N VAL A 373 -1.52 31.76 22.06
CA VAL A 373 -2.84 31.97 21.46
C VAL A 373 -3.18 33.44 21.23
N THR A 374 -2.30 34.34 21.69
CA THR A 374 -2.51 35.79 21.56
C THR A 374 -1.95 36.30 20.23
N THR A 375 -2.63 37.24 19.62
CA THR A 375 -2.23 37.90 18.37
C THR A 375 -1.72 39.33 18.63
N SER A 376 -0.75 39.74 17.82
CA SER A 376 -0.25 41.12 17.80
C SER A 376 0.12 41.56 16.38
N ALA A 377 0.00 42.85 16.11
CA ALA A 377 0.45 43.40 14.84
C ALA A 377 1.95 43.11 14.57
N GLY A 378 2.30 42.72 13.36
CA GLY A 378 3.66 42.39 12.97
C GLY A 378 4.22 41.09 13.49
N GLN A 379 3.41 40.25 14.12
CA GLN A 379 3.84 38.99 14.76
C GLN A 379 4.51 38.00 13.79
N LEU A 380 4.10 37.98 12.54
CA LEU A 380 4.61 37.03 11.52
C LEU A 380 5.84 37.53 10.76
N ALA A 381 6.41 38.66 11.15
CA ALA A 381 7.55 39.25 10.40
C ALA A 381 8.75 38.30 10.27
N ASN A 382 9.02 37.48 11.27
CA ASN A 382 10.11 36.47 11.25
C ASN A 382 9.76 35.18 10.50
N ASP A 383 8.51 34.99 10.19
CA ASP A 383 8.01 33.75 9.53
C ASP A 383 7.69 33.98 8.06
N ALA A 384 8.12 35.11 7.47
CA ALA A 384 7.80 35.52 6.12
C ALA A 384 8.10 34.43 5.07
N ALA A 385 9.19 33.67 5.23
CA ALA A 385 9.57 32.60 4.33
C ALA A 385 8.60 31.41 4.37
N THR A 386 8.08 31.06 5.55
CA THR A 386 7.02 30.03 5.67
C THR A 386 5.70 30.54 5.11
N ILE A 387 5.33 31.79 5.44
CA ILE A 387 4.06 32.40 4.98
C ILE A 387 4.02 32.51 3.45
N ALA A 388 5.14 32.84 2.80
CA ALA A 388 5.24 32.91 1.36
C ALA A 388 5.03 31.54 0.64
N ASN A 389 5.25 30.44 1.35
CA ASN A 389 5.08 29.08 0.82
C ASN A 389 3.78 28.40 1.29
N ILE A 390 2.90 29.10 2.02
CA ILE A 390 1.61 28.53 2.41
C ILE A 390 0.83 28.13 1.16
N ARG A 391 0.58 26.83 1.05
CA ARG A 391 -0.11 26.28 -0.10
C ARG A 391 -1.63 26.55 -0.01
N LEU A 392 -2.13 27.22 -1.03
CA LEU A 392 -3.57 27.47 -1.23
C LEU A 392 -4.18 26.53 -2.24
N MET A 393 -3.34 25.91 -3.09
CA MET A 393 -3.74 24.99 -4.15
C MET A 393 -3.73 23.56 -3.60
N ASP A 394 -4.91 23.00 -3.39
CA ASP A 394 -5.09 21.63 -2.89
C ASP A 394 -4.99 20.63 -4.06
N PRO A 395 -4.00 19.72 -4.07
CA PRO A 395 -3.84 18.74 -5.15
C PRO A 395 -5.07 17.89 -5.43
N ASN A 396 -5.83 17.56 -4.37
CA ASN A 396 -7.04 16.72 -4.48
C ASN A 396 -8.23 17.47 -5.09
N VAL A 397 -8.26 18.80 -4.93
CA VAL A 397 -9.33 19.66 -5.49
C VAL A 397 -8.99 20.10 -6.90
N LEU A 398 -7.70 20.35 -7.18
CA LEU A 398 -7.25 20.91 -8.45
C LEU A 398 -7.28 19.94 -9.63
N SER A 399 -7.34 18.63 -9.43
CA SER A 399 -7.39 17.67 -10.53
C SER A 399 -8.52 18.01 -11.53
N ALA A 400 -9.71 18.36 -11.04
CA ALA A 400 -10.83 18.79 -11.87
C ALA A 400 -10.52 20.07 -12.65
N THR A 401 -9.81 21.03 -12.04
CA THR A 401 -9.39 22.29 -12.68
C THR A 401 -8.33 22.03 -13.75
N PHE A 402 -7.34 21.19 -13.49
CA PHE A 402 -6.33 20.77 -14.48
C PHE A 402 -6.99 20.08 -15.66
N ARG A 403 -7.96 19.20 -15.40
CA ARG A 403 -8.73 18.53 -16.45
C ARG A 403 -9.46 19.54 -17.32
N GLN A 404 -10.17 20.49 -16.73
CA GLN A 404 -10.93 21.47 -17.51
C GLN A 404 -10.05 22.42 -18.30
N LEU A 405 -8.93 22.89 -17.74
CA LEU A 405 -8.11 23.93 -18.35
C LEU A 405 -6.97 23.39 -19.23
N GLN A 406 -6.48 22.17 -18.94
CA GLN A 406 -5.24 21.64 -19.52
C GLN A 406 -5.38 20.24 -20.14
N GLN A 407 -6.55 19.60 -20.10
CA GLN A 407 -6.76 18.29 -20.74
C GLN A 407 -6.72 18.41 -22.27
N ILE A 408 -7.30 19.48 -22.83
CA ILE A 408 -7.32 19.85 -24.24
C ILE A 408 -8.13 18.89 -25.13
N LYS A 409 -7.91 17.58 -24.98
CA LYS A 409 -8.62 16.52 -25.72
C LYS A 409 -9.08 15.41 -24.76
N PRO A 410 -10.23 14.74 -25.00
CA PRO A 410 -10.79 13.74 -24.08
C PRO A 410 -9.95 12.47 -23.98
N TYR A 411 -9.06 12.20 -24.92
CA TYR A 411 -8.12 11.07 -24.86
C TYR A 411 -6.88 11.35 -24.00
N TYR A 412 -6.82 12.49 -23.29
CA TYR A 412 -5.88 12.75 -22.22
C TYR A 412 -6.59 12.75 -20.85
N ALA A 413 -5.86 12.43 -19.80
CA ALA A 413 -6.33 12.55 -18.42
C ALA A 413 -5.21 12.96 -17.48
N PHE A 414 -5.62 13.45 -16.32
CA PHE A 414 -4.77 13.64 -15.14
C PHE A 414 -5.22 12.70 -14.04
N ALA A 415 -4.31 12.33 -13.14
CA ALA A 415 -4.62 11.60 -11.93
C ALA A 415 -5.67 12.33 -11.07
N ASP A 416 -6.43 11.60 -10.27
CA ASP A 416 -7.45 12.20 -9.39
C ASP A 416 -6.83 12.98 -8.21
N SER A 417 -5.63 12.61 -7.77
CA SER A 417 -4.78 13.35 -6.87
C SER A 417 -3.55 13.82 -7.64
N LEU A 418 -3.17 15.09 -7.47
CA LEU A 418 -1.98 15.66 -8.08
C LEU A 418 -0.84 15.65 -7.08
N ASP A 419 0.38 15.79 -7.59
CA ASP A 419 1.58 15.79 -6.77
C ASP A 419 2.05 17.19 -6.42
N ILE A 420 2.87 17.28 -5.36
CA ILE A 420 3.56 18.50 -4.97
C ILE A 420 5.05 18.24 -5.07
N ASP A 421 5.72 19.11 -5.78
CA ASP A 421 7.16 19.08 -5.90
C ASP A 421 7.72 20.51 -5.86
N ARG A 422 9.02 20.65 -5.71
CA ARG A 422 9.70 21.91 -5.65
C ARG A 422 10.57 22.14 -6.87
N TYR A 423 10.46 23.33 -7.42
CA TYR A 423 11.24 23.75 -8.57
C TYR A 423 11.90 25.11 -8.34
N LYS A 424 13.07 25.30 -8.88
CA LYS A 424 13.75 26.58 -8.85
C LYS A 424 13.28 27.43 -10.03
N ILE A 425 12.37 28.37 -9.75
CA ILE A 425 11.77 29.28 -10.75
C ILE A 425 12.21 30.70 -10.42
N ASP A 426 12.78 31.40 -11.40
CA ASP A 426 13.34 32.76 -11.24
C ASP A 426 14.35 32.89 -10.10
N GLY A 427 15.16 31.83 -9.90
CA GLY A 427 16.16 31.77 -8.85
C GLY A 427 15.66 31.50 -7.44
N LYS A 428 14.33 31.34 -7.25
CA LYS A 428 13.69 31.02 -5.97
C LYS A 428 13.13 29.59 -6.02
N GLU A 429 13.25 28.87 -4.90
CA GLU A 429 12.60 27.58 -4.75
C GLU A 429 11.10 27.80 -4.46
N ARG A 430 10.26 27.08 -5.19
CA ARG A 430 8.80 27.20 -5.15
C ARG A 430 8.15 25.84 -5.09
N ASP A 431 7.15 25.70 -4.25
CA ASP A 431 6.25 24.55 -4.26
C ASP A 431 5.30 24.64 -5.45
N VAL A 432 5.29 23.60 -6.28
CA VAL A 432 4.50 23.49 -7.52
C VAL A 432 3.62 22.25 -7.44
N VAL A 433 2.34 22.42 -7.75
CA VAL A 433 1.43 21.31 -7.97
C VAL A 433 1.64 20.81 -9.39
N VAL A 434 1.99 19.54 -9.53
CA VAL A 434 2.40 18.94 -10.81
C VAL A 434 1.51 17.75 -11.18
N ALA A 435 1.37 17.52 -12.48
CA ALA A 435 0.71 16.35 -13.01
C ALA A 435 1.20 16.04 -14.44
N VAL A 436 1.25 14.77 -14.79
CA VAL A 436 1.51 14.33 -16.16
C VAL A 436 0.19 14.20 -16.91
N ARG A 437 0.16 14.68 -18.15
CA ARG A 437 -0.98 14.47 -19.05
C ARG A 437 -0.85 13.10 -19.67
N GLU A 438 -1.54 12.12 -19.10
CA GLU A 438 -1.50 10.73 -19.54
C GLU A 438 -2.52 10.42 -20.62
N LEU A 439 -2.36 9.27 -21.25
CA LEU A 439 -3.30 8.77 -22.25
C LEU A 439 -4.54 8.17 -21.56
N ASN A 440 -5.71 8.69 -21.91
CA ASN A 440 -7.02 8.15 -21.54
C ASN A 440 -7.69 7.52 -22.76
N ILE A 441 -7.44 6.25 -22.97
CA ILE A 441 -7.96 5.57 -24.15
C ILE A 441 -9.50 5.49 -24.18
N ASP A 442 -10.15 5.47 -22.99
CA ASP A 442 -11.61 5.43 -22.88
C ASP A 442 -12.28 6.76 -23.31
N GLY A 443 -11.55 7.85 -23.24
CA GLY A 443 -11.97 9.15 -23.79
C GLY A 443 -11.83 9.27 -25.31
N ASN A 444 -11.27 8.26 -25.99
CA ASN A 444 -11.14 8.28 -27.44
C ASN A 444 -12.52 8.00 -28.11
N PRO A 445 -13.06 8.94 -28.92
CA PRO A 445 -14.37 8.76 -29.56
C PRO A 445 -14.37 7.69 -30.65
N SER A 446 -13.22 7.31 -31.19
CA SER A 446 -13.06 6.39 -32.32
C SER A 446 -12.32 5.11 -31.91
N ARG A 447 -12.85 4.38 -30.92
CA ARG A 447 -12.27 3.14 -30.40
C ARG A 447 -12.21 2.04 -31.43
N ASN A 448 -11.04 1.57 -31.73
CA ASN A 448 -10.76 0.35 -32.48
C ASN A 448 -9.32 -0.10 -32.18
N TRP A 449 -8.97 -1.36 -32.51
CA TRP A 449 -7.66 -1.91 -32.16
C TRP A 449 -6.47 -1.09 -32.70
N ILE A 450 -6.57 -0.54 -33.93
CA ILE A 450 -5.50 0.27 -34.52
C ILE A 450 -5.33 1.56 -33.73
N ASN A 451 -6.43 2.25 -33.47
CA ASN A 451 -6.39 3.49 -32.69
C ASN A 451 -5.89 3.25 -31.27
N ASP A 452 -6.39 2.21 -30.61
CA ASP A 452 -6.08 1.95 -29.21
C ASP A 452 -4.64 1.46 -28.97
N HIS A 453 -4.00 0.88 -30.00
CA HIS A 453 -2.67 0.25 -29.80
C HIS A 453 -1.56 0.77 -30.71
N LEU A 454 -1.88 1.44 -31.84
CA LEU A 454 -0.88 1.94 -32.78
C LEU A 454 -0.92 3.46 -32.99
N VAL A 455 -2.09 4.10 -32.83
CA VAL A 455 -2.26 5.53 -33.05
C VAL A 455 -2.16 6.32 -31.76
N TYR A 456 -3.03 6.01 -30.78
CA TYR A 456 -3.00 6.64 -29.45
C TYR A 456 -2.10 5.82 -28.52
N THR A 457 -0.79 6.12 -28.56
CA THR A 457 0.23 5.30 -27.89
C THR A 457 0.79 5.95 -26.63
N HIS A 458 0.66 7.27 -26.48
CA HIS A 458 1.30 8.04 -25.41
C HIS A 458 0.50 9.26 -25.00
N GLY A 459 0.70 9.71 -23.77
CA GLY A 459 0.30 11.02 -23.27
C GLY A 459 1.30 12.10 -23.68
N PHE A 460 1.04 13.38 -23.31
CA PHE A 460 1.88 14.48 -23.77
C PHE A 460 2.01 15.61 -22.76
N GLY A 461 3.20 15.78 -22.23
CA GLY A 461 3.60 16.89 -21.41
C GLY A 461 3.29 16.75 -19.92
N MET A 462 3.94 17.59 -19.16
CA MET A 462 3.69 17.81 -17.75
C MET A 462 3.04 19.17 -17.56
N VAL A 463 2.12 19.27 -16.62
CA VAL A 463 1.44 20.49 -16.23
C VAL A 463 1.82 20.83 -14.81
N GLY A 464 2.20 22.09 -14.55
CA GLY A 464 2.54 22.58 -13.23
C GLY A 464 1.89 23.91 -12.92
N ALA A 465 1.47 24.12 -11.68
CA ALA A 465 0.94 25.37 -11.18
C ALA A 465 1.56 25.71 -9.83
N PHE A 466 1.77 27.02 -9.56
CA PHE A 466 2.25 27.44 -8.24
C PHE A 466 1.31 26.99 -7.15
N GLY A 467 1.86 26.50 -6.03
CA GLY A 467 1.09 26.01 -4.89
C GLY A 467 0.36 27.11 -4.12
N ASN A 468 0.78 28.37 -4.24
CA ASN A 468 0.37 29.48 -3.39
C ASN A 468 -0.27 30.66 -4.15
N THR A 469 -0.38 30.61 -5.49
CA THR A 469 -0.87 31.74 -6.29
C THR A 469 -2.03 31.37 -7.21
N VAL A 470 -2.97 32.30 -7.31
CA VAL A 470 -4.11 32.25 -8.24
C VAL A 470 -4.19 33.52 -9.06
N ASP A 471 -4.86 33.47 -10.20
CA ASP A 471 -5.26 34.63 -10.95
C ASP A 471 -6.45 35.38 -10.30
N ALA A 472 -6.90 36.46 -10.91
CA ALA A 472 -8.01 37.28 -10.41
C ALA A 472 -9.35 36.52 -10.35
N ASP A 473 -9.50 35.46 -11.12
CA ASP A 473 -10.70 34.62 -11.18
C ASP A 473 -10.63 33.44 -10.18
N GLY A 474 -9.52 33.27 -9.45
CA GLY A 474 -9.30 32.15 -8.52
C GLY A 474 -8.80 30.86 -9.22
N LYS A 475 -8.33 30.95 -10.48
CA LYS A 475 -7.71 29.84 -11.20
C LYS A 475 -6.25 29.68 -10.81
N PRO A 476 -5.69 28.45 -10.87
CA PRO A 476 -4.25 28.22 -10.63
C PRO A 476 -3.39 29.01 -11.64
N THR A 477 -2.29 29.57 -11.16
CA THR A 477 -1.28 30.18 -12.04
C THR A 477 -0.33 29.08 -12.53
N PHE A 478 -0.46 28.73 -13.82
CA PHE A 478 0.34 27.66 -14.41
C PHE A 478 1.78 28.12 -14.67
N THR A 479 2.75 27.26 -14.31
CA THR A 479 4.18 27.44 -14.58
C THR A 479 4.58 26.74 -15.87
N VAL A 480 3.99 25.59 -16.15
CA VAL A 480 4.12 24.82 -17.39
C VAL A 480 2.76 24.23 -17.76
N GLY A 481 2.42 24.25 -19.02
CA GLY A 481 1.14 23.77 -19.53
C GLY A 481 1.10 23.81 -21.04
N ASP A 482 -0.12 23.72 -21.59
CA ASP A 482 -0.44 23.75 -23.02
C ASP A 482 0.11 22.54 -23.81
N ILE A 483 -0.08 22.54 -25.14
CA ILE A 483 0.47 21.56 -26.07
C ILE A 483 0.92 22.31 -27.35
N PRO A 484 2.20 22.29 -27.73
CA PRO A 484 3.33 21.77 -26.95
C PRO A 484 3.55 22.56 -25.66
N PRO A 485 4.23 21.94 -24.65
CA PRO A 485 4.45 22.58 -23.36
C PRO A 485 5.13 23.94 -23.47
N THR A 486 4.61 24.93 -22.73
CA THR A 486 5.23 26.25 -22.60
C THR A 486 6.43 26.19 -21.64
N LYS A 487 7.41 27.08 -21.83
CA LYS A 487 8.66 27.08 -21.07
C LYS A 487 8.46 27.63 -19.65
N GLY A 488 8.36 26.80 -18.69
CA GLY A 488 8.31 27.21 -17.27
C GLY A 488 9.28 26.44 -16.38
N LEU A 489 9.43 25.13 -16.67
CA LEU A 489 10.29 24.21 -15.92
C LEU A 489 11.48 23.67 -16.75
N GLY A 490 11.91 24.40 -17.80
CA GLY A 490 12.97 23.99 -18.70
C GLY A 490 12.48 23.26 -19.95
N GLU A 491 13.44 22.82 -20.79
CA GLU A 491 13.14 21.99 -21.97
C GLU A 491 13.21 20.52 -21.57
N PHE A 492 12.22 19.71 -21.96
CA PHE A 492 12.15 18.29 -21.63
C PHE A 492 11.46 17.48 -22.71
N GLN A 493 11.68 16.15 -22.70
CA GLN A 493 10.95 15.20 -23.55
C GLN A 493 9.50 15.08 -23.05
N PRO A 494 8.50 15.55 -23.82
CA PRO A 494 7.12 15.65 -23.32
C PRO A 494 6.30 14.37 -23.48
N ARG A 495 6.75 13.36 -24.27
CA ARG A 495 5.96 12.16 -24.58
C ARG A 495 5.98 11.17 -23.43
N VAL A 496 4.80 10.69 -23.05
CA VAL A 496 4.56 9.84 -21.89
C VAL A 496 4.05 8.48 -22.35
N TYR A 497 4.97 7.56 -22.62
CA TYR A 497 4.64 6.19 -23.00
C TYR A 497 4.43 5.30 -21.76
N PHE A 498 4.97 5.67 -20.62
CA PHE A 498 4.88 4.95 -19.35
C PHE A 498 4.24 5.85 -18.32
N GLY A 499 3.14 5.40 -17.73
CA GLY A 499 2.31 6.14 -16.80
C GLY A 499 1.33 5.24 -16.08
N GLU A 500 0.53 5.80 -15.17
CA GLU A 500 -0.38 5.04 -14.33
C GLU A 500 -1.68 4.64 -15.05
N ASN A 501 -2.13 5.45 -16.01
CA ASN A 501 -3.42 5.31 -16.71
C ASN A 501 -3.29 4.87 -18.18
N VAL A 502 -2.15 4.30 -18.56
CA VAL A 502 -1.89 3.90 -19.95
C VAL A 502 -2.44 2.50 -20.26
N PRO A 503 -2.79 2.17 -21.53
CA PRO A 503 -3.23 0.83 -21.91
C PRO A 503 -2.21 -0.27 -21.62
N ASP A 504 -2.67 -1.52 -21.48
CA ASP A 504 -1.84 -2.69 -21.20
C ASP A 504 -0.66 -2.85 -22.15
N TYR A 505 -0.88 -2.58 -23.46
CA TYR A 505 0.20 -2.58 -24.44
C TYR A 505 -0.05 -1.55 -25.55
N SER A 506 1.04 -1.11 -26.18
CA SER A 506 1.04 -0.35 -27.42
C SER A 506 2.12 -0.85 -28.35
N ILE A 507 1.89 -0.77 -29.66
CA ILE A 507 2.86 -1.15 -30.69
C ILE A 507 3.30 0.15 -31.35
N ILE A 508 4.57 0.43 -31.28
CA ILE A 508 5.20 1.70 -31.61
C ILE A 508 6.37 1.53 -32.56
N GLY A 509 6.83 2.63 -33.13
CA GLY A 509 8.01 2.69 -33.99
C GLY A 509 7.76 2.16 -35.41
N GLY A 510 8.68 2.48 -36.28
CA GLY A 510 8.68 2.10 -37.69
C GLY A 510 9.87 2.68 -38.42
N PRO A 511 10.08 2.29 -39.70
CA PRO A 511 11.18 2.80 -40.49
C PRO A 511 11.14 4.35 -40.60
N ALA A 512 12.28 4.98 -40.46
CA ALA A 512 12.39 6.45 -40.55
C ALA A 512 11.85 7.04 -41.87
N ALA A 513 11.82 6.26 -42.95
CA ALA A 513 11.29 6.64 -44.23
C ALA A 513 9.76 6.41 -44.38
N SER A 514 9.09 5.81 -43.40
CA SER A 514 7.65 5.58 -43.42
C SER A 514 6.89 6.77 -42.84
N ASN A 515 5.61 6.93 -43.25
CA ASN A 515 4.75 7.92 -42.61
C ASN A 515 4.50 7.53 -41.14
N PRO A 516 4.68 8.49 -40.21
CA PRO A 516 4.42 8.27 -38.81
C PRO A 516 2.96 7.88 -38.57
N VAL A 517 2.72 6.81 -37.78
CA VAL A 517 1.37 6.30 -37.46
C VAL A 517 0.89 6.84 -36.12
N GLU A 518 1.79 6.99 -35.16
CA GLU A 518 1.46 7.45 -33.80
C GLU A 518 1.00 8.91 -33.83
N LEU A 519 -0.11 9.22 -33.15
CA LEU A 519 -0.55 10.58 -32.92
C LEU A 519 0.32 11.20 -31.85
N ASP A 520 1.06 12.26 -32.19
CA ASP A 520 1.93 12.99 -31.27
C ASP A 520 1.10 13.94 -30.38
N TYR A 521 0.51 14.93 -30.99
CA TYR A 521 -0.36 15.89 -30.32
C TYR A 521 -1.30 16.59 -31.30
N PRO A 522 -2.41 17.18 -30.82
CA PRO A 522 -3.29 18.00 -31.65
C PRO A 522 -2.58 19.32 -32.05
N ASP A 523 -2.61 19.65 -33.33
CA ASP A 523 -2.02 20.88 -33.88
C ASP A 523 -2.97 21.52 -34.90
N ASP A 524 -3.67 22.56 -34.46
CA ASP A 524 -4.65 23.28 -35.31
C ASP A 524 -4.00 23.99 -36.50
N LYS A 525 -2.66 24.12 -36.51
CA LYS A 525 -1.90 24.73 -37.65
C LYS A 525 -1.55 23.69 -38.70
N SER A 526 -1.65 22.40 -38.41
CA SER A 526 -1.38 21.35 -39.39
C SER A 526 -2.59 21.07 -40.27
N THR A 527 -2.37 20.60 -41.48
CA THR A 527 -3.44 20.32 -42.47
C THR A 527 -4.46 19.29 -41.96
N ASN A 528 -4.02 18.35 -41.08
CA ASN A 528 -4.84 17.27 -40.53
C ASN A 528 -5.28 17.53 -39.09
N GLY A 529 -5.05 18.74 -38.53
CA GLY A 529 -5.38 19.09 -37.16
C GLY A 529 -4.54 18.34 -36.09
N GLN A 530 -3.44 17.68 -36.50
CA GLN A 530 -2.59 16.90 -35.62
C GLN A 530 -1.17 16.77 -36.16
N LYS A 531 -0.23 16.49 -35.27
CA LYS A 531 1.11 15.99 -35.61
C LYS A 531 1.20 14.51 -35.34
N ASN A 532 1.99 13.83 -36.17
CA ASN A 532 2.29 12.44 -36.01
C ASN A 532 3.77 12.25 -35.66
N TYR A 533 4.08 11.15 -34.99
CA TYR A 533 5.41 10.83 -34.50
C TYR A 533 5.78 9.37 -34.78
N THR A 534 7.04 9.07 -34.84
CA THR A 534 7.58 7.72 -34.81
C THR A 534 8.50 7.59 -33.62
N TYR A 535 8.21 6.69 -32.73
CA TYR A 535 9.02 6.46 -31.52
C TYR A 535 10.48 6.14 -31.85
N THR A 536 11.40 6.85 -31.22
CA THR A 536 12.85 6.72 -31.41
C THR A 536 13.58 6.23 -30.15
N GLY A 537 12.85 6.00 -29.04
CA GLY A 537 13.44 5.58 -27.78
C GLY A 537 13.95 4.14 -27.76
N GLN A 538 14.67 3.81 -26.68
CA GLN A 538 15.28 2.48 -26.51
C GLN A 538 14.30 1.43 -25.99
N GLY A 539 13.21 1.83 -25.34
CA GLY A 539 12.26 0.93 -24.69
C GLY A 539 11.49 0.03 -25.65
N GLY A 540 10.93 -1.02 -25.09
CA GLY A 540 10.06 -1.97 -25.79
C GLY A 540 10.77 -3.23 -26.31
N VAL A 541 9.94 -4.24 -26.62
CA VAL A 541 10.42 -5.52 -27.18
C VAL A 541 10.26 -5.50 -28.69
N PRO A 542 11.33 -5.79 -29.49
CA PRO A 542 11.25 -5.79 -30.94
C PRO A 542 10.23 -6.80 -31.48
N MET A 543 9.42 -6.36 -32.48
CA MET A 543 8.37 -7.13 -33.14
C MET A 543 8.77 -7.61 -34.54
N GLY A 544 10.03 -7.51 -34.93
CA GLY A 544 10.49 -7.79 -36.29
C GLY A 544 10.33 -9.23 -36.75
N SER A 545 10.35 -10.23 -35.85
CA SER A 545 10.20 -11.62 -36.21
C SER A 545 8.75 -12.07 -36.17
N LEU A 546 8.36 -12.98 -37.10
CA LEU A 546 7.04 -13.61 -37.09
C LEU A 546 6.81 -14.40 -35.79
N PHE A 547 7.87 -15.00 -35.24
CA PHE A 547 7.79 -15.73 -33.97
C PHE A 547 7.41 -14.80 -32.82
N THR A 548 8.02 -13.63 -32.71
CA THR A 548 7.68 -12.66 -31.66
C THR A 548 6.24 -12.15 -31.81
N ARG A 549 5.80 -11.87 -33.05
CA ARG A 549 4.42 -11.46 -33.32
C ARG A 549 3.41 -12.53 -32.91
N LEU A 550 3.68 -13.80 -33.28
CA LEU A 550 2.85 -14.93 -32.89
C LEU A 550 2.79 -15.11 -31.37
N LEU A 551 3.92 -14.97 -30.70
CA LEU A 551 4.03 -15.03 -29.25
C LEU A 551 3.11 -14.00 -28.56
N PHE A 552 3.16 -12.74 -28.99
CA PHE A 552 2.33 -11.70 -28.43
C PHE A 552 0.87 -11.81 -28.87
N ALA A 553 0.59 -12.29 -30.08
CA ALA A 553 -0.76 -12.60 -30.53
C ALA A 553 -1.43 -13.65 -29.64
N ILE A 554 -0.67 -14.70 -29.24
CA ILE A 554 -1.14 -15.70 -28.28
C ILE A 554 -1.32 -15.11 -26.89
N LYS A 555 -0.34 -14.33 -26.40
CA LYS A 555 -0.39 -13.70 -25.08
C LYS A 555 -1.61 -12.81 -24.91
N TYR A 556 -1.89 -11.94 -25.89
CA TYR A 556 -2.99 -10.97 -25.84
C TYR A 556 -4.28 -11.47 -26.52
N GLN A 557 -4.26 -12.70 -27.06
CA GLN A 557 -5.38 -13.30 -27.80
C GLN A 557 -5.86 -12.43 -28.98
N GLU A 558 -4.91 -11.74 -29.64
CA GLU A 558 -5.19 -10.75 -30.67
C GLU A 558 -4.48 -11.10 -32.00
N GLN A 559 -5.25 -11.61 -32.96
CA GLN A 559 -4.71 -12.05 -34.24
C GLN A 559 -4.17 -10.91 -35.12
N ARG A 560 -4.69 -9.68 -34.92
CA ARG A 560 -4.26 -8.50 -35.67
C ARG A 560 -2.78 -8.14 -35.46
N ILE A 561 -2.17 -8.58 -34.34
CA ILE A 561 -0.71 -8.46 -34.11
C ILE A 561 0.09 -9.17 -35.20
N VAL A 562 -0.40 -10.27 -35.75
CA VAL A 562 0.27 -11.02 -36.84
C VAL A 562 -0.13 -10.50 -38.20
N LEU A 563 -1.42 -10.12 -38.38
CA LEU A 563 -2.01 -9.84 -39.69
C LEU A 563 -1.91 -8.37 -40.13
N SER A 564 -1.59 -7.46 -39.21
CA SER A 564 -1.56 -6.02 -39.53
C SER A 564 -0.31 -5.65 -40.35
N ASN A 565 -0.53 -4.94 -41.44
CA ASN A 565 0.52 -4.38 -42.28
C ASN A 565 1.23 -3.16 -41.65
N LEU A 566 0.64 -2.57 -40.59
CA LEU A 566 1.20 -1.45 -39.86
C LEU A 566 2.33 -1.86 -38.93
N ILE A 567 2.45 -3.18 -38.63
CA ILE A 567 3.54 -3.73 -37.83
C ILE A 567 4.66 -4.18 -38.77
N ASN A 568 5.83 -3.61 -38.60
CA ASN A 568 6.98 -3.83 -39.46
C ASN A 568 8.20 -4.40 -38.69
N SER A 569 9.37 -4.45 -39.32
CA SER A 569 10.59 -5.01 -38.72
C SER A 569 11.16 -4.18 -37.58
N GLU A 570 10.88 -2.88 -37.55
CA GLU A 570 11.39 -1.91 -36.57
C GLU A 570 10.36 -1.62 -35.47
N SER A 571 9.14 -2.16 -35.61
CA SER A 571 8.11 -1.98 -34.58
C SER A 571 8.52 -2.67 -33.28
N LYS A 572 8.18 -2.05 -32.16
CA LYS A 572 8.37 -2.55 -30.79
C LYS A 572 7.04 -2.60 -30.07
N ILE A 573 6.87 -3.55 -29.16
CA ILE A 573 5.73 -3.58 -28.26
C ILE A 573 6.13 -3.10 -26.87
N LEU A 574 5.38 -2.12 -26.36
CA LEU A 574 5.46 -1.67 -24.97
C LEU A 574 4.40 -2.40 -24.15
N PHE A 575 4.77 -2.92 -22.99
CA PHE A 575 3.85 -3.52 -22.02
C PHE A 575 4.48 -3.48 -20.62
N ASN A 576 3.70 -3.80 -19.58
CA ASN A 576 4.04 -3.49 -18.19
C ASN A 576 4.40 -2.00 -18.08
N ARG A 577 3.47 -1.13 -18.47
CA ARG A 577 3.72 0.30 -18.67
C ARG A 577 3.53 1.13 -17.41
N ASN A 578 2.78 0.62 -16.43
CA ASN A 578 2.62 1.28 -15.14
C ASN A 578 3.95 1.32 -14.37
N PRO A 579 4.43 2.50 -13.93
CA PRO A 579 5.73 2.66 -13.28
C PRO A 579 5.88 1.83 -12.01
N ARG A 580 4.86 1.80 -11.15
CA ARG A 580 4.83 1.06 -9.89
C ARG A 580 4.94 -0.45 -10.14
N GLU A 581 4.12 -1.00 -11.03
CA GLU A 581 4.15 -2.41 -11.40
C GLU A 581 5.49 -2.81 -12.02
N ARG A 582 6.05 -1.89 -12.79
CA ARG A 582 7.34 -2.08 -13.46
C ARG A 582 8.48 -2.24 -12.45
N VAL A 583 8.53 -1.37 -11.43
CA VAL A 583 9.49 -1.48 -10.33
C VAL A 583 9.24 -2.74 -9.49
N ALA A 584 7.98 -3.04 -9.16
CA ALA A 584 7.63 -4.27 -8.43
C ALA A 584 8.08 -5.55 -9.15
N LYS A 585 8.05 -5.54 -10.48
CA LYS A 585 8.47 -6.68 -11.29
C LYS A 585 9.99 -6.85 -11.33
N VAL A 586 10.77 -5.78 -11.42
CA VAL A 586 12.24 -5.85 -11.40
C VAL A 586 12.82 -6.02 -10.00
N ALA A 587 12.08 -5.61 -8.97
CA ALA A 587 12.47 -5.75 -7.57
C ALA A 587 11.37 -6.45 -6.75
N PRO A 588 11.09 -7.76 -6.98
CA PRO A 588 9.99 -8.49 -6.35
C PRO A 588 10.17 -8.72 -4.85
N TRP A 589 11.22 -8.19 -4.28
CA TRP A 589 11.58 -8.23 -2.87
C TRP A 589 11.31 -6.90 -2.14
N LEU A 590 10.96 -5.84 -2.86
CA LEU A 590 10.55 -4.56 -2.28
C LEU A 590 9.04 -4.52 -2.03
N THR A 591 8.65 -3.80 -1.01
CA THR A 591 7.31 -3.22 -0.87
C THR A 591 7.34 -1.84 -1.52
N ILE A 592 6.50 -1.62 -2.51
CA ILE A 592 6.52 -0.40 -3.32
C ILE A 592 5.53 0.60 -2.74
N ASP A 593 5.95 1.86 -2.65
CA ASP A 593 5.11 2.99 -2.24
C ASP A 593 3.84 3.08 -3.09
N GLY A 594 2.76 3.52 -2.48
CA GLY A 594 1.45 3.62 -3.11
C GLY A 594 1.29 4.81 -4.04
N ASP A 595 2.23 5.77 -4.02
CA ASP A 595 2.10 7.07 -4.68
C ASP A 595 3.37 7.44 -5.49
N PRO A 596 3.54 6.87 -6.69
CA PRO A 596 4.58 7.32 -7.62
C PRO A 596 4.35 8.77 -8.03
N TYR A 597 5.38 9.60 -8.02
CA TYR A 597 5.24 11.00 -8.39
C TYR A 597 6.18 11.38 -9.54
N PRO A 598 5.73 12.26 -10.46
CA PRO A 598 6.51 12.66 -11.61
C PRO A 598 7.36 13.90 -11.32
N ALA A 599 8.55 13.98 -11.92
CA ALA A 599 9.37 15.18 -11.92
C ALA A 599 10.10 15.35 -13.26
N ILE A 600 10.45 16.59 -13.60
CA ILE A 600 11.31 16.89 -14.74
C ILE A 600 12.75 16.89 -14.25
N ILE A 601 13.53 15.92 -14.69
CA ILE A 601 14.91 15.67 -14.24
C ILE A 601 15.80 15.47 -15.45
N ASP A 602 16.86 16.22 -15.55
CA ASP A 602 17.84 16.12 -16.65
C ASP A 602 17.17 16.17 -18.05
N GLY A 603 16.12 16.98 -18.21
CA GLY A 603 15.37 17.13 -19.45
C GLY A 603 14.41 15.98 -19.80
N LYS A 604 14.03 15.16 -18.84
CA LYS A 604 13.11 14.03 -18.98
C LYS A 604 12.03 14.07 -17.92
N ILE A 605 10.87 13.50 -18.21
CA ILE A 605 9.87 13.20 -17.19
C ILE A 605 10.26 11.84 -16.58
N LEU A 606 10.59 11.82 -15.30
CA LEU A 606 10.84 10.60 -14.54
C LEU A 606 9.75 10.43 -13.49
N TRP A 607 9.25 9.22 -13.36
CA TRP A 607 8.48 8.78 -12.22
C TRP A 607 9.46 8.39 -11.11
N ILE A 608 9.30 8.96 -9.93
CA ILE A 608 10.07 8.61 -8.73
C ILE A 608 9.19 7.72 -7.86
N ILE A 609 9.73 6.60 -7.41
CA ILE A 609 9.00 5.59 -6.64
C ILE A 609 9.86 5.17 -5.45
N ASP A 610 9.28 5.17 -4.27
CA ASP A 610 9.93 4.69 -3.08
C ASP A 610 9.78 3.17 -2.92
N GLY A 611 10.87 2.53 -2.51
CA GLY A 611 10.93 1.10 -2.25
C GLY A 611 11.33 0.78 -0.82
N TYR A 612 10.48 0.00 -0.14
CA TYR A 612 10.69 -0.39 1.25
C TYR A 612 11.21 -1.80 1.35
N THR A 613 12.22 -1.99 2.20
CA THR A 613 12.59 -3.29 2.74
C THR A 613 11.78 -3.55 3.99
N THR A 614 11.21 -4.73 4.10
CA THR A 614 10.34 -5.11 5.19
C THR A 614 10.70 -6.47 5.78
N SER A 615 10.40 -6.68 7.04
CA SER A 615 10.51 -7.98 7.71
C SER A 615 9.40 -8.14 8.75
N ALA A 616 8.95 -9.37 8.97
CA ALA A 616 8.10 -9.76 10.11
C ALA A 616 8.89 -10.46 11.21
N GLY A 617 10.23 -10.46 11.12
CA GLY A 617 11.12 -11.21 11.99
C GLY A 617 11.97 -10.34 12.93
N TYR A 618 11.63 -9.08 13.18
CA TYR A 618 12.35 -8.26 14.14
C TYR A 618 11.89 -8.57 15.58
N PRO A 619 12.76 -9.11 16.47
CA PRO A 619 12.33 -9.55 17.81
C PRO A 619 11.84 -8.37 18.66
N ASN A 620 10.77 -8.59 19.40
CA ASN A 620 10.15 -7.65 20.33
C ASN A 620 9.62 -6.36 19.70
N SER A 621 9.58 -6.22 18.38
CA SER A 621 9.03 -5.04 17.71
C SER A 621 7.54 -5.20 17.40
N ARG A 622 6.77 -4.11 17.55
CA ARG A 622 5.34 -4.07 17.26
C ARG A 622 5.05 -4.49 15.82
N VAL A 623 4.06 -5.35 15.66
CA VAL A 623 3.54 -5.74 14.34
C VAL A 623 2.54 -4.70 13.86
N VAL A 624 2.67 -4.27 12.61
CA VAL A 624 1.73 -3.38 11.89
C VAL A 624 1.30 -4.06 10.61
N ASN A 625 0.00 -4.01 10.32
CA ASN A 625 -0.50 -4.36 9.00
C ASN A 625 -0.41 -3.12 8.11
N LEU A 626 0.33 -3.19 7.02
CA LEU A 626 0.62 -2.04 6.17
C LEU A 626 -0.63 -1.47 5.49
N ALA A 627 -1.61 -2.30 5.13
CA ALA A 627 -2.85 -1.83 4.52
C ALA A 627 -3.71 -0.98 5.49
N ASN A 628 -3.55 -1.15 6.80
CA ASN A 628 -4.31 -0.42 7.82
C ASN A 628 -3.75 0.98 8.13
N THR A 629 -2.65 1.37 7.52
CA THR A 629 -2.03 2.69 7.70
C THR A 629 -2.60 3.77 6.76
N GLY A 630 -3.58 3.41 5.94
CA GLY A 630 -4.28 4.33 5.04
C GLY A 630 -4.98 5.50 5.73
N ASP A 631 -5.32 6.53 4.98
CA ASP A 631 -5.99 7.75 5.42
C ASP A 631 -7.04 8.24 4.40
N ALA A 632 -7.48 9.49 4.54
CA ALA A 632 -8.50 10.06 3.67
C ALA A 632 -8.08 10.10 2.19
N LEU A 633 -6.79 10.25 1.89
CA LEU A 633 -6.29 10.28 0.52
C LEU A 633 -6.39 8.89 -0.12
N THR A 634 -5.87 7.85 0.53
CA THR A 634 -5.98 6.46 0.05
C THR A 634 -7.43 5.96 -0.06
N SER A 635 -8.33 6.54 0.74
CA SER A 635 -9.75 6.18 0.71
C SER A 635 -10.54 6.85 -0.42
N ARG A 636 -10.04 7.95 -0.99
CA ARG A 636 -10.76 8.80 -1.95
C ARG A 636 -10.15 8.82 -3.34
N SER A 637 -8.87 8.61 -3.46
CA SER A 637 -8.13 8.69 -4.72
C SER A 637 -7.83 7.29 -5.26
N ASN A 638 -8.05 7.09 -6.55
CA ASN A 638 -7.61 5.90 -7.27
C ASN A 638 -6.14 5.99 -7.70
N ALA A 639 -5.55 7.20 -7.65
CA ALA A 639 -4.14 7.44 -7.97
C ALA A 639 -3.21 6.99 -6.85
N VAL A 640 -3.68 7.02 -5.59
CA VAL A 640 -2.90 6.59 -4.42
C VAL A 640 -3.38 5.23 -3.95
N SER A 641 -2.53 4.24 -4.04
CA SER A 641 -2.82 2.87 -3.60
C SER A 641 -2.44 2.67 -2.14
N SER A 642 -3.21 1.87 -1.43
CA SER A 642 -2.76 1.36 -0.13
C SER A 642 -1.57 0.43 -0.31
N LEU A 643 -0.69 0.36 0.70
CA LEU A 643 0.35 -0.66 0.76
C LEU A 643 -0.28 -2.07 0.82
N ASP A 644 0.52 -3.09 0.46
CA ASP A 644 0.09 -4.48 0.46
C ASP A 644 -0.46 -4.91 1.83
N ASP A 645 -1.49 -5.77 1.84
CA ASP A 645 -2.00 -6.41 3.06
C ASP A 645 -0.96 -7.40 3.59
N ARG A 646 -0.02 -6.88 4.35
CA ARG A 646 1.12 -7.59 4.91
C ARG A 646 1.40 -7.12 6.33
N ASN A 647 1.57 -8.08 7.22
CA ASN A 647 2.03 -7.82 8.58
C ASN A 647 3.56 -7.71 8.59
N VAL A 648 4.07 -6.60 9.11
CA VAL A 648 5.51 -6.35 9.25
C VAL A 648 5.81 -5.83 10.65
N ASN A 649 7.05 -6.00 11.10
CA ASN A 649 7.55 -5.38 12.32
C ASN A 649 8.95 -4.75 12.14
N TYR A 650 9.32 -4.52 10.87
CA TYR A 650 10.48 -3.77 10.45
C TYR A 650 10.21 -3.16 9.07
N ILE A 651 10.54 -1.89 8.87
CA ILE A 651 10.46 -1.21 7.60
C ILE A 651 11.55 -0.13 7.48
N ARG A 652 12.16 -0.02 6.29
CA ARG A 652 13.10 1.05 5.92
C ARG A 652 12.82 1.52 4.50
N ASN A 653 12.95 2.81 4.26
CA ASN A 653 13.02 3.36 2.92
C ASN A 653 14.45 3.16 2.38
N SER A 654 14.70 2.01 1.78
CA SER A 654 16.04 1.57 1.43
C SER A 654 16.40 1.79 -0.04
N VAL A 655 15.39 1.99 -0.90
CA VAL A 655 15.58 2.15 -2.34
C VAL A 655 14.75 3.33 -2.85
N LYS A 656 15.37 4.17 -3.68
CA LYS A 656 14.68 5.10 -4.57
C LYS A 656 14.73 4.53 -5.98
N ALA A 657 13.59 4.43 -6.63
CA ALA A 657 13.49 3.96 -8.00
C ALA A 657 13.06 5.08 -8.93
N THR A 658 13.52 5.04 -10.17
CA THR A 658 13.04 5.92 -11.22
C THR A 658 12.59 5.12 -12.43
N VAL A 659 11.54 5.60 -13.09
CA VAL A 659 11.08 5.07 -14.38
C VAL A 659 10.97 6.23 -15.36
N ASP A 660 11.69 6.15 -16.48
CA ASP A 660 11.61 7.14 -17.55
C ASP A 660 10.25 7.04 -18.23
N ALA A 661 9.51 8.15 -18.27
CA ALA A 661 8.18 8.20 -18.87
C ALA A 661 8.19 7.99 -20.39
N TYR A 662 9.32 8.24 -21.07
CA TYR A 662 9.47 8.08 -22.50
C TYR A 662 9.86 6.67 -22.91
N ASP A 663 10.95 6.12 -22.35
CA ASP A 663 11.49 4.82 -22.78
C ASP A 663 11.31 3.69 -21.74
N GLY A 664 10.82 4.00 -20.54
CA GLY A 664 10.53 3.02 -19.51
C GLY A 664 11.76 2.42 -18.86
N THR A 665 12.93 3.04 -18.98
CA THR A 665 14.14 2.61 -18.29
C THR A 665 13.91 2.67 -16.78
N VAL A 666 14.24 1.57 -16.09
CA VAL A 666 14.15 1.47 -14.64
C VAL A 666 15.52 1.61 -14.03
N SER A 667 15.67 2.46 -13.04
CA SER A 667 16.88 2.53 -12.20
C SER A 667 16.48 2.39 -10.73
N LEU A 668 17.18 1.53 -10.02
CA LEU A 668 17.04 1.35 -8.58
C LEU A 668 18.29 1.90 -7.90
N TYR A 669 18.13 2.80 -6.94
CA TYR A 669 19.25 3.42 -6.22
C TYR A 669 19.20 3.05 -4.74
N GLN A 670 20.33 2.64 -4.20
CA GLN A 670 20.51 2.43 -2.78
C GLN A 670 20.34 3.75 -2.05
N TRP A 671 19.33 3.81 -1.14
CA TRP A 671 19.06 5.01 -0.36
C TRP A 671 19.58 4.88 1.08
N ASP A 672 19.27 3.77 1.76
CA ASP A 672 19.83 3.43 3.06
C ASP A 672 20.93 2.38 2.90
N ASP A 673 22.19 2.80 3.01
CA ASP A 673 23.37 1.95 2.89
C ASP A 673 23.63 1.08 4.13
N LYS A 674 22.93 1.36 5.24
CA LYS A 674 23.08 0.67 6.51
C LYS A 674 22.02 -0.40 6.75
N ASP A 675 21.04 -0.51 5.86
CA ASP A 675 19.97 -1.50 5.98
C ASP A 675 20.47 -2.93 5.72
N PRO A 676 20.45 -3.83 6.75
CA PRO A 676 20.88 -5.21 6.57
C PRO A 676 19.96 -6.02 5.64
N VAL A 677 18.68 -5.65 5.56
CA VAL A 677 17.71 -6.32 4.68
C VAL A 677 18.02 -6.00 3.22
N LEU A 678 18.31 -4.73 2.89
CA LEU A 678 18.77 -4.35 1.56
C LEU A 678 20.09 -5.03 1.22
N SER A 679 21.04 -5.03 2.15
CA SER A 679 22.34 -5.69 1.96
C SER A 679 22.20 -7.19 1.66
N THR A 680 21.25 -7.85 2.32
CA THR A 680 20.92 -9.27 2.09
C THR A 680 20.35 -9.48 0.69
N TRP A 681 19.41 -8.63 0.25
CA TRP A 681 18.84 -8.70 -1.09
C TRP A 681 19.83 -8.34 -2.19
N SER A 682 20.72 -7.37 -1.96
CA SER A 682 21.79 -7.01 -2.91
C SER A 682 22.79 -8.15 -3.14
N LYS A 683 23.03 -8.99 -2.12
CA LYS A 683 23.82 -10.24 -2.29
C LYS A 683 23.05 -11.28 -3.09
N ALA A 684 21.73 -11.36 -2.95
CA ALA A 684 20.89 -12.30 -3.70
C ALA A 684 20.71 -11.88 -5.17
N PHE A 685 20.68 -10.57 -5.44
CA PHE A 685 20.51 -9.97 -6.76
C PHE A 685 21.64 -8.95 -7.06
N PRO A 686 22.88 -9.40 -7.28
CA PRO A 686 24.01 -8.52 -7.50
C PRO A 686 23.79 -7.60 -8.71
N GLY A 687 24.16 -6.32 -8.57
CA GLY A 687 24.07 -5.34 -9.64
C GLY A 687 22.66 -4.82 -9.96
N SER A 688 21.63 -5.29 -9.26
CA SER A 688 20.24 -4.81 -9.48
C SER A 688 19.98 -3.43 -8.91
N VAL A 689 20.76 -3.00 -7.91
CA VAL A 689 20.66 -1.70 -7.24
C VAL A 689 21.95 -0.94 -7.43
N LYS A 690 21.85 0.30 -7.92
CA LYS A 690 22.96 1.22 -8.13
C LYS A 690 23.36 1.90 -6.81
N PRO A 691 24.61 2.28 -6.61
CA PRO A 691 25.01 3.03 -5.42
C PRO A 691 24.38 4.44 -5.40
N ARG A 692 24.15 5.00 -4.22
CA ARG A 692 23.58 6.34 -4.03
C ARG A 692 24.39 7.44 -4.76
N SER A 693 25.69 7.25 -4.94
CA SER A 693 26.57 8.19 -5.64
C SER A 693 26.26 8.36 -7.13
N GLU A 694 25.47 7.47 -7.72
CA GLU A 694 25.01 7.59 -9.11
C GLU A 694 23.73 8.41 -9.28
N ILE A 695 23.12 8.87 -8.18
CA ILE A 695 21.97 9.77 -8.24
C ILE A 695 22.43 11.15 -8.69
N SER A 696 21.85 11.70 -9.76
CA SER A 696 22.17 13.04 -10.23
C SER A 696 21.76 14.12 -9.21
N ALA A 697 22.42 15.28 -9.25
CA ALA A 697 22.07 16.40 -8.38
C ALA A 697 20.65 16.91 -8.65
N ASP A 698 20.20 16.83 -9.91
CA ASP A 698 18.85 17.20 -10.31
C ASP A 698 17.83 16.23 -9.71
N LEU A 699 18.07 14.92 -9.81
CA LEU A 699 17.21 13.92 -9.16
C LEU A 699 17.17 14.11 -7.64
N LEU A 700 18.31 14.39 -6.99
CA LEU A 700 18.34 14.65 -5.54
C LEU A 700 17.50 15.86 -5.13
N ALA A 701 17.40 16.89 -5.98
CA ALA A 701 16.57 18.07 -5.72
C ALA A 701 15.07 17.74 -5.68
N HIS A 702 14.64 16.67 -6.33
CA HIS A 702 13.23 16.24 -6.41
C HIS A 702 12.89 15.05 -5.49
N VAL A 703 13.89 14.42 -4.83
CA VAL A 703 13.64 13.35 -3.86
C VAL A 703 12.93 13.92 -2.64
N ARG A 704 11.84 13.28 -2.21
CA ARG A 704 11.07 13.62 -1.01
C ARG A 704 11.03 12.46 -0.01
N TYR A 705 10.69 12.76 1.26
CA TYR A 705 10.44 11.71 2.26
C TYR A 705 9.12 11.02 1.94
N PRO A 706 9.07 9.68 1.86
CA PRO A 706 7.88 8.98 1.37
C PRO A 706 6.71 9.06 2.34
N GLU A 707 5.54 9.32 1.79
CA GLU A 707 4.32 9.54 2.57
C GLU A 707 3.88 8.26 3.29
N ASP A 708 3.91 7.11 2.61
CA ASP A 708 3.54 5.82 3.19
C ASP A 708 4.45 5.42 4.37
N MET A 709 5.76 5.65 4.26
CA MET A 709 6.67 5.46 5.39
C MET A 709 6.28 6.31 6.58
N PHE A 710 5.95 7.58 6.33
CA PHE A 710 5.53 8.49 7.40
C PHE A 710 4.16 8.11 7.98
N ARG A 711 3.23 7.58 7.18
CA ARG A 711 1.95 7.03 7.65
C ARG A 711 2.17 5.87 8.62
N VAL A 712 3.07 4.94 8.30
CA VAL A 712 3.45 3.85 9.22
C VAL A 712 4.09 4.40 10.48
N GLN A 713 5.03 5.33 10.35
CA GLN A 713 5.74 5.92 11.49
C GLN A 713 4.83 6.72 12.41
N ARG A 714 3.87 7.50 11.88
CA ARG A 714 2.91 8.25 12.70
C ARG A 714 1.96 7.33 13.48
N ASP A 715 1.58 6.18 12.90
CA ASP A 715 0.79 5.17 13.63
C ASP A 715 1.59 4.62 14.82
N ILE A 716 2.85 4.30 14.62
CA ILE A 716 3.75 3.87 15.69
C ILE A 716 3.95 5.01 16.71
N LEU A 717 4.25 6.23 16.28
CA LEU A 717 4.45 7.38 17.15
C LEU A 717 3.23 7.68 18.03
N SER A 718 2.03 7.32 17.61
CA SER A 718 0.80 7.50 18.39
C SER A 718 0.89 6.92 19.81
N ALA A 719 1.69 5.86 20.01
CA ALA A 719 1.94 5.25 21.32
C ALA A 719 3.44 5.28 21.69
N TYR A 720 4.34 5.07 20.71
CA TYR A 720 5.78 4.88 20.95
C TYR A 720 6.59 6.19 20.98
N HIS A 721 5.93 7.38 20.99
CA HIS A 721 6.55 8.60 21.44
C HIS A 721 6.84 8.54 22.95
N VAL A 722 6.07 7.76 23.69
CA VAL A 722 6.32 7.44 25.09
C VAL A 722 7.50 6.47 25.19
N THR A 723 8.56 6.89 25.89
CA THR A 723 9.84 6.16 25.92
C THR A 723 10.09 5.37 27.21
N THR A 724 9.21 5.50 28.21
CA THR A 724 9.34 4.80 29.48
C THR A 724 8.24 3.74 29.67
N ALA A 725 8.60 2.61 30.24
CA ALA A 725 7.68 1.49 30.45
C ALA A 725 6.46 1.84 31.32
N ASP A 726 6.65 2.65 32.37
CA ASP A 726 5.56 3.03 33.29
C ASP A 726 4.52 3.94 32.61
N ALA A 727 4.97 4.95 31.86
CA ALA A 727 4.09 5.84 31.12
C ALA A 727 3.37 5.09 29.98
N PHE A 728 4.08 4.17 29.29
CA PHE A 728 3.50 3.32 28.24
C PHE A 728 2.44 2.37 28.81
N TYR A 729 2.69 1.75 29.95
CA TYR A 729 1.71 0.89 30.63
C TYR A 729 0.46 1.65 31.04
N GLY A 730 0.62 2.88 31.51
CA GLY A 730 -0.47 3.77 31.88
C GLY A 730 -1.35 4.19 30.69
N GLY A 731 -0.76 4.30 29.49
CA GLY A 731 -1.44 4.60 28.23
C GLY A 731 -2.18 5.94 28.17
N GLN A 732 -1.99 6.80 29.18
CA GLN A 732 -2.73 8.08 29.31
C GLN A 732 -2.25 9.16 28.33
N ASP A 733 -1.01 9.02 27.87
CA ASP A 733 -0.38 9.96 26.94
C ASP A 733 -0.51 9.58 25.47
N PHE A 734 -1.18 8.51 25.15
CA PHE A 734 -1.28 8.05 23.77
C PHE A 734 -2.04 9.05 22.91
N TRP A 735 -1.55 9.21 21.68
CA TRP A 735 -2.11 10.09 20.68
C TRP A 735 -2.88 9.31 19.61
N ARG A 736 -3.58 10.05 18.79
CA ARG A 736 -4.16 9.58 17.53
C ARG A 736 -4.02 10.65 16.46
N VAL A 737 -4.04 10.27 15.21
CA VAL A 737 -4.18 11.18 14.08
C VAL A 737 -5.61 11.72 14.09
N PRO A 738 -5.85 13.03 13.95
CA PRO A 738 -7.19 13.59 13.84
C PRO A 738 -7.88 13.13 12.56
N LEU A 739 -9.21 13.18 12.55
CA LEU A 739 -9.98 13.00 11.33
C LEU A 739 -9.76 14.18 10.37
N ASP A 740 -9.83 13.91 9.09
CA ASP A 740 -9.70 14.94 8.06
C ASP A 740 -10.93 15.86 8.05
N PRO A 741 -10.78 17.16 8.36
CA PRO A 741 -11.91 18.09 8.40
C PRO A 741 -12.55 18.34 7.04
N SER A 742 -11.88 18.05 5.94
CA SER A 742 -12.45 18.15 4.58
C SER A 742 -13.33 16.95 4.22
N SER A 743 -13.36 15.89 5.08
CA SER A 743 -14.17 14.69 4.89
C SER A 743 -15.33 14.65 5.88
N PHE A 744 -16.53 14.94 5.40
CA PHE A 744 -17.75 14.83 6.22
C PHE A 744 -18.54 13.55 5.92
N GLY A 745 -19.17 12.97 6.96
CA GLY A 745 -20.13 11.86 6.85
C GLY A 745 -19.55 10.48 7.19
N ALA A 746 -20.19 9.43 6.67
CA ALA A 746 -19.89 8.04 7.00
C ALA A 746 -18.48 7.55 6.61
N ASN A 747 -17.73 8.31 5.85
CA ASN A 747 -16.39 7.99 5.34
C ASN A 747 -15.31 8.90 5.96
N SER A 748 -15.45 9.37 7.19
CA SER A 748 -14.41 10.13 7.85
C SER A 748 -13.16 9.25 8.08
N ALA A 749 -12.09 9.56 7.38
CA ALA A 749 -10.79 8.92 7.50
C ALA A 749 -9.79 9.85 8.21
N ASN A 750 -8.67 9.30 8.63
CA ASN A 750 -7.58 10.09 9.21
C ASN A 750 -7.10 11.17 8.24
N GLN A 751 -6.71 12.33 8.77
CA GLN A 751 -6.10 13.40 7.99
C GLN A 751 -4.79 12.89 7.35
N PRO A 752 -4.58 13.07 6.02
CA PRO A 752 -3.31 12.71 5.40
C PRO A 752 -2.19 13.63 5.88
N PRO A 753 -0.94 13.20 5.83
CA PRO A 753 0.18 14.10 6.02
C PRO A 753 0.29 15.05 4.82
N TYR A 754 0.88 16.24 5.03
CA TYR A 754 0.99 17.27 3.99
C TYR A 754 2.42 17.67 3.75
N TYR A 755 2.83 17.73 2.46
CA TYR A 755 4.08 18.38 2.06
C TYR A 755 3.94 19.88 2.04
N LEU A 756 4.94 20.55 2.58
CA LEU A 756 5.02 22.01 2.59
C LEU A 756 6.45 22.50 2.89
N THR A 757 6.91 23.52 2.21
CA THR A 757 8.14 24.22 2.57
C THR A 757 7.87 25.14 3.77
N MET A 758 8.40 24.78 4.93
CA MET A 758 8.22 25.53 6.19
C MET A 758 9.48 25.54 7.04
N GLN A 759 9.56 26.53 7.92
CA GLN A 759 10.59 26.63 8.94
C GLN A 759 9.98 26.35 10.30
N ILE A 760 10.39 25.26 10.95
CA ILE A 760 9.96 24.95 12.31
C ILE A 760 10.91 25.60 13.33
N PRO A 761 10.47 25.81 14.59
CA PRO A 761 11.32 26.34 15.65
C PRO A 761 12.62 25.53 15.78
N GLY A 762 13.74 26.25 15.86
CA GLY A 762 15.09 25.67 15.94
C GLY A 762 15.79 25.46 14.60
N GLN A 763 15.10 25.59 13.47
CA GLN A 763 15.72 25.56 12.14
C GLN A 763 16.21 26.92 11.68
N SER A 764 17.31 26.95 10.93
CA SER A 764 17.91 28.20 10.39
C SER A 764 17.29 28.64 9.06
N LYS A 765 16.64 27.73 8.32
CA LYS A 765 16.02 28.00 7.02
C LYS A 765 14.76 27.13 6.85
N PRO A 766 13.83 27.55 5.99
CA PRO A 766 12.74 26.68 5.59
C PRO A 766 13.26 25.42 4.91
N THR A 767 12.58 24.29 5.13
CA THR A 767 12.86 23.00 4.50
C THR A 767 11.57 22.43 3.94
N PHE A 768 11.66 21.73 2.82
CA PHE A 768 10.55 20.95 2.31
C PHE A 768 10.30 19.80 3.29
N SER A 769 9.14 19.79 3.88
CA SER A 769 8.81 18.90 5.00
C SER A 769 7.48 18.21 4.80
N LEU A 770 7.35 17.01 5.35
CA LEU A 770 6.08 16.31 5.46
C LEU A 770 5.66 16.34 6.93
N TYR A 771 4.41 16.70 7.23
CA TYR A 771 3.98 16.84 8.61
C TYR A 771 2.60 16.24 8.88
N THR A 772 2.35 15.93 10.15
CA THR A 772 1.07 15.42 10.64
C THR A 772 0.76 15.94 12.05
N PRO A 773 -0.46 16.42 12.32
CA PRO A 773 -0.91 16.75 13.67
C PRO A 773 -1.32 15.50 14.45
N PHE A 774 -1.26 15.58 15.79
CA PHE A 774 -1.77 14.60 16.72
C PHE A 774 -2.71 15.24 17.75
N VAL A 775 -3.74 14.48 18.11
CA VAL A 775 -4.67 14.79 19.19
C VAL A 775 -4.66 13.67 20.23
N PRO A 776 -5.10 13.90 21.48
CA PRO A 776 -5.09 12.87 22.50
C PRO A 776 -5.97 11.67 22.13
N ARG A 777 -5.57 10.49 22.53
CA ARG A 777 -6.43 9.31 22.50
C ARG A 777 -7.53 9.49 23.58
N GLY A 778 -8.79 9.26 23.25
CA GLY A 778 -9.88 9.35 24.24
C GLY A 778 -10.89 10.48 24.01
N GLY A 779 -11.00 10.99 22.77
CA GLY A 779 -12.13 11.82 22.32
C GLY A 779 -11.96 13.33 22.50
N ARG A 780 -10.84 13.81 23.03
CA ARG A 780 -10.50 15.24 22.97
C ARG A 780 -9.96 15.60 21.59
N GLU A 781 -10.33 16.78 21.07
CA GLU A 781 -9.90 17.29 19.78
C GLU A 781 -8.86 18.42 19.89
N ASN A 782 -8.27 18.62 21.06
CA ASN A 782 -7.17 19.56 21.27
C ASN A 782 -5.90 19.06 20.60
N LEU A 783 -5.15 19.94 19.98
CA LEU A 783 -3.84 19.59 19.43
C LEU A 783 -2.87 19.23 20.55
N THR A 784 -2.18 18.11 20.44
CA THR A 784 -1.20 17.63 21.42
C THR A 784 0.22 17.71 20.90
N ALA A 785 0.41 17.41 19.63
CA ALA A 785 1.73 17.46 19.01
C ALA A 785 1.61 17.68 17.49
N LEU A 786 2.69 18.17 16.90
CA LEU A 786 2.90 18.24 15.47
C LEU A 786 4.21 17.53 15.14
N ALA A 787 4.14 16.44 14.40
CA ALA A 787 5.34 15.76 13.90
C ALA A 787 5.67 16.26 12.51
N VAL A 788 6.93 16.59 12.30
CA VAL A 788 7.48 17.12 11.03
C VAL A 788 8.70 16.31 10.67
N VAL A 789 8.77 15.83 9.44
CA VAL A 789 9.93 15.12 8.89
C VAL A 789 10.54 15.94 7.77
N ASN A 790 11.86 16.11 7.80
CA ASN A 790 12.59 16.79 6.75
C ASN A 790 12.67 15.93 5.49
N SER A 791 12.20 16.45 4.38
CA SER A 791 12.17 15.76 3.08
C SER A 791 13.30 16.18 2.13
N ASP A 792 14.09 17.20 2.45
CA ASP A 792 15.21 17.62 1.63
C ASP A 792 16.35 16.59 1.63
N ALA A 793 16.82 16.19 0.46
CA ALA A 793 17.94 15.25 0.34
C ALA A 793 19.24 15.87 0.86
N GLY A 794 19.68 15.46 2.05
CA GLY A 794 20.88 15.93 2.73
C GLY A 794 21.09 15.17 4.04
N ASP A 795 21.94 15.72 4.91
CA ASP A 795 22.27 15.09 6.20
C ASP A 795 21.08 15.01 7.17
N GLU A 796 20.13 15.95 7.05
CA GLU A 796 18.92 16.02 7.86
C GLU A 796 17.71 15.27 7.24
N TYR A 797 17.88 14.60 6.07
CA TYR A 797 16.82 13.84 5.43
C TYR A 797 16.25 12.77 6.37
N GLY A 798 14.94 12.77 6.53
CA GLY A 798 14.25 11.79 7.37
C GLY A 798 14.33 12.08 8.88
N LYS A 799 14.94 13.20 9.28
CA LYS A 799 14.90 13.64 10.68
C LYS A 799 13.48 14.05 11.06
N ILE A 800 12.92 13.35 12.03
CA ILE A 800 11.59 13.64 12.57
C ILE A 800 11.73 14.50 13.82
N THR A 801 11.12 15.67 13.82
CA THR A 801 10.97 16.56 14.98
C THR A 801 9.52 16.59 15.41
N VAL A 802 9.25 16.35 16.67
CA VAL A 802 7.91 16.43 17.26
C VAL A 802 7.83 17.68 18.13
N LEU A 803 7.00 18.62 17.74
CA LEU A 803 6.66 19.78 18.55
C LEU A 803 5.54 19.37 19.50
N GLN A 804 5.85 19.15 20.76
CA GLN A 804 4.90 18.73 21.79
C GLN A 804 4.34 19.93 22.55
N LEU A 805 3.01 20.04 22.58
CA LEU A 805 2.31 21.10 23.31
C LEU A 805 2.13 20.70 24.77
N PRO A 806 2.24 21.66 25.71
CA PRO A 806 1.97 21.42 27.13
C PRO A 806 0.52 20.97 27.33
N ARG A 807 0.31 19.99 28.20
CA ARG A 807 -1.01 19.45 28.53
C ARG A 807 -1.98 20.45 29.13
N SER A 808 -1.45 21.55 29.71
CA SER A 808 -2.21 22.65 30.26
C SER A 808 -2.74 23.63 29.22
N THR A 809 -2.24 23.58 27.98
CA THR A 809 -2.69 24.46 26.90
C THR A 809 -3.91 23.89 26.20
N ASN A 810 -4.88 24.76 25.92
CA ASN A 810 -6.10 24.39 25.22
C ASN A 810 -6.06 24.93 23.79
N ILE A 811 -5.22 24.30 22.94
CA ILE A 811 -5.11 24.69 21.54
C ILE A 811 -6.03 23.75 20.73
N ALA A 812 -6.89 24.35 19.92
CA ALA A 812 -7.83 23.60 19.08
C ALA A 812 -7.07 22.72 18.06
N GLY A 813 -7.44 21.46 17.94
CA GLY A 813 -6.96 20.61 16.85
C GLY A 813 -7.75 20.82 15.55
N PRO A 814 -7.34 20.20 14.44
CA PRO A 814 -7.91 20.45 13.11
C PRO A 814 -9.43 20.35 13.04
N SER A 815 -10.02 19.30 13.59
CA SER A 815 -11.48 19.11 13.58
C SER A 815 -12.22 20.21 14.36
N GLN A 816 -11.65 20.66 15.47
CA GLN A 816 -12.23 21.73 16.28
C GLN A 816 -12.08 23.09 15.58
N VAL A 817 -10.94 23.36 14.92
CA VAL A 817 -10.74 24.59 14.15
C VAL A 817 -11.75 24.67 13.00
N SER A 818 -11.95 23.58 12.26
CA SER A 818 -12.96 23.53 11.20
C SER A 818 -14.36 23.83 11.73
N SER A 819 -14.72 23.25 12.88
CA SER A 819 -16.00 23.54 13.53
C SER A 819 -16.11 25.01 13.98
N ASN A 820 -15.02 25.59 14.48
CA ASN A 820 -14.99 27.00 14.87
C ASN A 820 -15.13 27.93 13.64
N PHE A 821 -14.59 27.57 12.50
CA PHE A 821 -14.80 28.30 11.24
C PHE A 821 -16.28 28.32 10.86
N GLU A 822 -16.93 27.19 10.86
CA GLU A 822 -18.35 27.08 10.50
C GLU A 822 -19.29 27.72 11.53
N ALA A 823 -18.87 27.78 12.80
CA ALA A 823 -19.67 28.40 13.87
C ALA A 823 -19.61 29.94 13.86
N LYS A 824 -18.60 30.56 13.20
CA LYS A 824 -18.50 32.02 13.13
C LYS A 824 -19.59 32.58 12.22
N PRO A 825 -20.48 33.50 12.72
CA PRO A 825 -21.67 33.93 11.94
C PRO A 825 -21.35 34.50 10.57
N GLU A 826 -20.29 35.29 10.46
CA GLU A 826 -19.84 35.89 9.19
C GLU A 826 -19.45 34.83 8.16
N VAL A 827 -18.71 33.81 8.62
CA VAL A 827 -18.26 32.67 7.79
C VAL A 827 -19.47 31.81 7.42
N ALA A 828 -20.30 31.44 8.40
CA ALA A 828 -21.51 30.64 8.20
C ALA A 828 -22.46 31.28 7.18
N THR A 829 -22.69 32.59 7.30
CA THR A 829 -23.54 33.35 6.35
C THR A 829 -22.95 33.35 4.95
N SER A 830 -21.67 33.64 4.82
CA SER A 830 -20.99 33.66 3.53
C SER A 830 -20.95 32.29 2.85
N LEU A 831 -20.59 31.24 3.60
CA LEU A 831 -20.61 29.86 3.07
C LEU A 831 -22.01 29.43 2.66
N SER A 832 -23.06 29.84 3.43
CA SER A 832 -24.45 29.56 3.06
C SER A 832 -24.87 30.26 1.78
N LEU A 833 -24.44 31.50 1.57
CA LEU A 833 -24.67 32.25 0.32
C LEU A 833 -23.93 31.60 -0.86
N LEU A 834 -22.69 31.18 -0.66
CA LEU A 834 -21.88 30.50 -1.68
C LEU A 834 -22.44 29.10 -2.06
N ARG A 835 -23.21 28.46 -1.17
CA ARG A 835 -23.94 27.20 -1.42
C ARG A 835 -25.30 27.40 -2.10
N GLN A 836 -25.78 28.64 -2.24
CA GLN A 836 -27.05 28.94 -2.91
C GLN A 836 -26.87 29.10 -4.42
N GLY A 837 -27.97 29.01 -5.14
CA GLY A 837 -27.99 29.34 -6.58
C GLY A 837 -27.33 28.33 -7.52
N GLY A 838 -27.17 27.05 -7.11
CA GLY A 838 -26.59 26.02 -7.96
C GLY A 838 -25.06 25.96 -7.88
N SER A 839 -24.47 26.37 -6.78
CA SER A 839 -23.04 26.21 -6.47
C SER A 839 -22.83 25.31 -5.26
N ASP A 840 -21.64 24.70 -5.19
CA ASP A 840 -21.16 23.86 -4.12
C ASP A 840 -19.85 24.41 -3.54
N VAL A 841 -19.70 24.38 -2.24
CA VAL A 841 -18.49 24.82 -1.55
C VAL A 841 -17.64 23.61 -1.21
N VAL A 842 -16.42 23.61 -1.68
CA VAL A 842 -15.41 22.58 -1.41
C VAL A 842 -14.35 23.20 -0.50
N LEU A 843 -14.24 22.65 0.70
CA LEU A 843 -13.16 23.03 1.62
C LEU A 843 -11.88 22.25 1.24
N GLY A 844 -10.78 22.96 1.06
CA GLY A 844 -9.49 22.34 0.83
C GLY A 844 -8.83 21.87 2.12
N ASN A 845 -7.59 21.40 1.99
CA ASN A 845 -6.79 20.92 3.12
C ASN A 845 -6.67 21.99 4.22
N LEU A 846 -6.93 21.59 5.46
CA LEU A 846 -6.65 22.43 6.62
C LEU A 846 -5.18 22.29 7.02
N LEU A 847 -4.37 23.29 6.72
CA LEU A 847 -2.95 23.34 7.09
C LEU A 847 -2.79 23.80 8.53
N THR A 848 -1.86 23.17 9.27
CA THR A 848 -1.48 23.54 10.66
C THR A 848 -0.01 23.90 10.68
N LEU A 849 0.34 25.14 10.99
CA LEU A 849 1.67 25.72 10.83
C LEU A 849 2.21 26.30 12.13
N PRO A 850 3.42 25.92 12.57
CA PRO A 850 4.04 26.48 13.77
C PRO A 850 4.74 27.80 13.45
N VAL A 851 3.98 28.89 13.37
CA VAL A 851 4.47 30.24 13.07
C VAL A 851 3.97 31.26 14.12
N GLY A 852 4.60 32.41 14.22
CA GLY A 852 4.20 33.46 15.16
C GLY A 852 4.33 33.05 16.62
N LYS A 853 5.18 32.08 16.93
CA LYS A 853 5.29 31.43 18.25
C LYS A 853 3.99 30.75 18.70
N GLY A 854 3.09 30.43 17.79
CA GLY A 854 1.83 29.75 18.02
C GLY A 854 1.51 28.80 16.89
N LEU A 855 0.24 28.55 16.65
CA LEU A 855 -0.22 27.70 15.57
C LEU A 855 -1.19 28.47 14.67
N LEU A 856 -0.82 28.57 13.42
CA LEU A 856 -1.64 29.17 12.37
C LEU A 856 -2.34 28.03 11.60
N TYR A 857 -3.64 28.16 11.46
CA TYR A 857 -4.46 27.27 10.64
C TYR A 857 -4.88 28.01 9.39
N VAL A 858 -4.72 27.38 8.23
CA VAL A 858 -5.11 27.95 6.94
C VAL A 858 -5.91 26.94 6.14
N GLN A 859 -7.09 27.33 5.66
CA GLN A 859 -7.96 26.49 4.85
C GLN A 859 -8.47 27.27 3.64
N PRO A 860 -8.14 26.85 2.42
CA PRO A 860 -8.71 27.44 1.19
C PRO A 860 -10.16 26.99 1.01
N VAL A 861 -11.00 27.90 0.49
CA VAL A 861 -12.40 27.69 0.22
C VAL A 861 -12.64 27.83 -1.28
N TYR A 862 -13.02 26.72 -1.92
CA TYR A 862 -13.32 26.68 -3.35
C TYR A 862 -14.83 26.66 -3.58
N VAL A 863 -15.24 27.17 -4.71
CA VAL A 863 -16.61 27.14 -5.18
C VAL A 863 -16.64 26.55 -6.59
N ARG A 864 -17.57 25.64 -6.83
CA ARG A 864 -17.86 25.08 -8.17
C ARG A 864 -19.36 25.17 -8.45
N ALA A 865 -19.73 25.32 -9.72
CA ALA A 865 -21.11 25.24 -10.13
C ALA A 865 -21.64 23.78 -10.02
N THR A 866 -22.87 23.60 -9.59
CA THR A 866 -23.57 22.31 -9.60
C THR A 866 -24.42 22.19 -10.88
N GLY A 867 -24.58 20.96 -11.38
CA GLY A 867 -25.43 20.73 -12.58
C GLY A 867 -24.73 20.93 -13.92
N ASN A 868 -23.47 21.29 -13.94
CA ASN A 868 -22.66 21.36 -15.17
C ASN A 868 -21.47 20.42 -15.08
N THR A 869 -21.33 19.50 -16.04
CA THR A 869 -20.22 18.54 -16.12
C THR A 869 -18.87 19.22 -16.40
N ALA A 870 -18.87 20.46 -16.90
CA ALA A 870 -17.66 21.26 -17.14
C ALA A 870 -17.30 22.17 -15.96
N ALA A 871 -18.01 22.09 -14.83
CA ALA A 871 -17.73 22.88 -13.65
C ALA A 871 -16.49 22.39 -12.90
N TYR A 872 -15.62 23.31 -12.53
CA TYR A 872 -14.41 23.03 -11.75
C TYR A 872 -14.29 24.00 -10.56
N PRO A 873 -13.60 23.59 -9.50
CA PRO A 873 -13.42 24.41 -8.30
C PRO A 873 -12.53 25.64 -8.58
N LEU A 874 -12.96 26.81 -8.09
CA LEU A 874 -12.21 28.06 -8.12
C LEU A 874 -11.98 28.52 -6.68
N LEU A 875 -10.79 28.98 -6.35
CA LEU A 875 -10.50 29.54 -5.03
C LEU A 875 -11.24 30.89 -4.88
N GLN A 876 -12.11 30.99 -3.87
CA GLN A 876 -12.91 32.19 -3.64
C GLN A 876 -12.55 32.88 -2.32
N LYS A 877 -12.19 32.13 -1.31
CA LYS A 877 -11.88 32.64 0.03
C LYS A 877 -10.78 31.84 0.69
N VAL A 878 -10.14 32.44 1.66
CA VAL A 878 -9.18 31.79 2.55
C VAL A 878 -9.62 31.99 3.99
N LEU A 879 -9.73 30.91 4.73
CA LEU A 879 -9.95 30.89 6.18
C LEU A 879 -8.60 30.80 6.89
N VAL A 880 -8.41 31.63 7.89
CA VAL A 880 -7.21 31.66 8.74
C VAL A 880 -7.65 31.68 10.18
N SER A 881 -6.98 30.91 11.05
CA SER A 881 -7.19 30.98 12.50
C SER A 881 -5.86 31.00 13.23
N PHE A 882 -5.76 31.83 14.28
CA PHE A 882 -4.67 31.85 15.25
C PHE A 882 -5.26 32.11 16.64
N GLY A 883 -5.14 31.12 17.54
CA GLY A 883 -5.90 31.17 18.80
C GLY A 883 -7.39 31.26 18.51
N ASP A 884 -8.07 32.24 19.14
CA ASP A 884 -9.50 32.47 18.95
C ASP A 884 -9.83 33.46 17.83
N GLN A 885 -8.81 34.02 17.17
CA GLN A 885 -9.03 34.97 16.08
C GLN A 885 -9.19 34.24 14.78
N ILE A 886 -10.20 34.59 14.00
CA ILE A 886 -10.49 34.01 12.69
C ILE A 886 -10.56 35.11 11.65
N GLY A 887 -9.80 34.97 10.59
CA GLY A 887 -9.83 35.79 9.38
C GLY A 887 -10.50 35.08 8.25
N PHE A 888 -11.27 35.79 7.43
CA PHE A 888 -11.95 35.28 6.27
C PHE A 888 -11.92 36.32 5.14
N SER A 889 -11.15 36.07 4.10
CA SER A 889 -10.91 37.03 3.02
C SER A 889 -10.76 36.32 1.67
N GLU A 890 -10.75 37.09 0.59
CA GLU A 890 -10.47 36.59 -0.78
C GLU A 890 -9.00 36.23 -0.96
N THR A 891 -8.14 36.80 -0.17
CA THR A 891 -6.70 36.58 -0.23
C THR A 891 -6.15 36.10 1.12
N LEU A 892 -5.07 35.34 1.08
CA LEU A 892 -4.35 34.92 2.30
C LEU A 892 -3.88 36.15 3.10
N GLN A 893 -3.32 37.17 2.42
CA GLN A 893 -2.88 38.40 3.07
C GLN A 893 -4.01 39.10 3.84
N GLY A 894 -5.16 39.26 3.19
CA GLY A 894 -6.32 39.88 3.84
C GLY A 894 -6.84 39.10 5.03
N ALA A 895 -6.84 37.77 4.96
CA ALA A 895 -7.25 36.92 6.08
C ALA A 895 -6.23 36.98 7.25
N LEU A 896 -4.92 37.01 6.94
CA LEU A 896 -3.86 37.19 7.93
C LEU A 896 -3.96 38.55 8.63
N ASP A 897 -4.16 39.63 7.85
CA ASP A 897 -4.28 40.98 8.41
C ASP A 897 -5.49 41.10 9.33
N GLN A 898 -6.63 40.46 9.01
CA GLN A 898 -7.79 40.42 9.91
C GLN A 898 -7.46 39.74 11.25
N VAL A 899 -6.65 38.65 11.23
CA VAL A 899 -6.25 37.96 12.46
C VAL A 899 -5.26 38.75 13.29
N PHE A 900 -4.34 39.46 12.64
CA PHE A 900 -3.24 40.19 13.31
C PHE A 900 -3.43 41.72 13.40
N GLY A 901 -4.68 42.14 13.59
CA GLY A 901 -5.00 43.55 13.90
C GLY A 901 -4.77 44.56 12.77
N GLY A 902 -4.87 44.12 11.53
CA GLY A 902 -4.70 44.96 10.33
C GLY A 902 -3.30 44.93 9.72
N ASN A 903 -2.34 44.27 10.38
CA ASN A 903 -0.97 44.10 9.88
C ASN A 903 -0.35 42.81 10.40
N SER A 904 -0.21 41.81 9.54
CA SER A 904 0.42 40.53 9.88
C SER A 904 1.96 40.67 10.08
N GLY A 905 2.58 41.70 9.55
CA GLY A 905 4.03 41.90 9.56
C GLY A 905 4.75 41.23 8.39
N THR A 906 4.02 40.54 7.51
CA THR A 906 4.57 39.95 6.29
C THR A 906 3.78 40.43 5.08
N THR A 907 4.40 40.39 3.93
CA THR A 907 3.69 40.48 2.64
C THR A 907 3.72 39.08 2.01
N VAL A 908 2.55 38.54 1.72
CA VAL A 908 2.43 37.34 0.86
C VAL A 908 2.79 37.84 -0.54
N SER A 909 4.08 38.08 -0.76
CA SER A 909 4.60 38.44 -2.07
C SER A 909 5.04 37.16 -2.74
N ASP A 910 4.71 36.90 -3.89
CA ASP A 910 4.88 37.49 -5.18
C ASP A 910 3.90 36.90 -6.18
N ASN A 911 3.26 37.70 -6.90
CA ASN A 911 2.37 37.50 -8.02
C ASN A 911 0.87 37.54 -7.75
N GLN A 912 0.41 38.59 -7.02
CA GLN A 912 -0.58 39.37 -7.70
C GLN A 912 0.22 40.34 -8.58
N GLN A 913 0.55 39.95 -9.77
CA GLN A 913 0.87 40.86 -10.84
C GLN A 913 -0.43 41.63 -11.10
N SER A 914 -0.64 42.69 -10.31
CA SER A 914 -1.30 43.84 -10.85
C SER A 914 -0.54 44.11 -12.12
N THR A 915 -1.15 43.82 -13.27
CA THR A 915 -0.89 44.54 -14.49
C THR A 915 -1.23 46.01 -14.17
N SER A 916 -0.34 46.66 -13.44
CA SER A 916 -0.28 48.10 -13.39
C SER A 916 0.27 48.48 -14.74
N THR A 917 -0.62 48.67 -15.69
CA THR A 917 -0.44 49.67 -16.74
C THR A 917 0.11 50.93 -16.02
N PRO A 918 1.19 51.51 -16.50
CA PRO A 918 1.73 52.76 -15.87
C PRO A 918 0.70 53.86 -16.07
N GLY A 919 -0.18 54.08 -15.14
CA GLY A 919 -1.30 55.00 -15.16
C GLY A 919 -2.13 55.05 -13.89
N GLY A 920 -2.01 54.04 -13.01
CA GLY A 920 -3.01 53.79 -11.95
C GLY A 920 -2.74 54.26 -10.52
N ALA A 921 -1.65 54.90 -10.19
CA ALA A 921 -1.39 55.37 -8.81
C ALA A 921 -2.38 56.43 -8.34
N GLY A 922 -2.85 57.27 -9.23
CA GLY A 922 -3.86 58.31 -8.96
C GLY A 922 -5.27 57.74 -8.76
N THR A 923 -5.66 56.76 -9.58
CA THR A 923 -6.98 56.14 -9.58
C THR A 923 -7.23 55.32 -8.32
N SER A 924 -6.21 54.56 -7.87
CA SER A 924 -6.27 53.75 -6.64
C SER A 924 -6.37 54.62 -5.37
N GLN A 925 -5.76 55.81 -5.37
CA GLN A 925 -5.86 56.75 -4.26
C GLN A 925 -7.22 57.48 -4.24
N ALA A 926 -7.76 57.83 -5.42
CA ALA A 926 -9.08 58.42 -5.55
C ALA A 926 -10.20 57.45 -5.12
N ILE A 927 -10.11 56.18 -5.49
CA ILE A 927 -11.06 55.14 -5.07
C ILE A 927 -11.01 54.95 -3.55
N ARG A 928 -9.82 54.91 -2.92
CA ARG A 928 -9.68 54.81 -1.46
C ARG A 928 -10.25 56.02 -0.74
N ALA A 929 -10.01 57.22 -1.24
CA ALA A 929 -10.57 58.42 -0.69
C ALA A 929 -12.11 58.49 -0.81
N ALA A 930 -12.65 58.01 -1.92
CA ALA A 930 -14.10 57.92 -2.13
C ALA A 930 -14.77 56.86 -1.21
N ILE A 931 -14.13 55.74 -0.98
CA ILE A 931 -14.59 54.69 -0.01
C ILE A 931 -14.58 55.23 1.42
N SER A 932 -13.50 55.94 1.84
CA SER A 932 -13.43 56.53 3.16
C SER A 932 -14.49 57.60 3.37
N SER A 933 -14.75 58.44 2.33
CA SER A 933 -15.84 59.43 2.35
C SER A 933 -17.23 58.79 2.49
N LEU A 934 -17.44 57.64 1.80
CA LEU A 934 -18.69 56.89 1.87
C LEU A 934 -18.90 56.28 3.25
N GLN A 935 -17.86 55.69 3.84
CA GLN A 935 -17.92 55.16 5.21
C GLN A 935 -18.25 56.25 6.25
N SER A 936 -17.60 57.43 6.14
CA SER A 936 -17.91 58.53 7.02
C SER A 936 -19.34 59.05 6.86
N ALA A 937 -19.78 59.24 5.61
CA ALA A 937 -21.15 59.67 5.31
C ALA A 937 -22.22 58.70 5.80
N TYR A 938 -21.92 57.37 5.77
CA TYR A 938 -22.82 56.35 6.26
C TYR A 938 -22.89 56.33 7.79
N ALA A 939 -21.77 56.52 8.47
CA ALA A 939 -21.73 56.67 9.95
C ALA A 939 -22.51 57.91 10.42
N ASP A 940 -22.40 59.04 9.67
CA ASP A 940 -23.20 60.24 9.90
C ASP A 940 -24.70 60.01 9.74
N LEU A 941 -25.08 59.20 8.75
CA LEU A 941 -26.46 58.80 8.49
C LEU A 941 -27.04 57.98 9.64
N GLU A 942 -26.31 56.96 10.08
CA GLU A 942 -26.70 56.16 11.25
C GLU A 942 -26.82 56.98 12.54
N ALA A 943 -25.88 57.91 12.74
CA ALA A 943 -25.92 58.79 13.91
C ALA A 943 -27.11 59.74 13.87
N ALA A 944 -27.47 60.27 12.72
CA ALA A 944 -28.65 61.14 12.51
C ALA A 944 -29.97 60.37 12.72
N GLN A 945 -30.06 59.15 12.22
CA GLN A 945 -31.21 58.24 12.43
C GLN A 945 -31.40 57.88 13.90
N LYS A 946 -30.33 57.55 14.60
CA LYS A 946 -30.37 57.25 16.04
C LYS A 946 -30.86 58.47 16.87
N ARG A 947 -30.61 59.73 16.39
CA ARG A 947 -31.00 60.96 17.07
C ARG A 947 -32.37 61.46 16.62
N LEU A 948 -33.01 60.79 15.62
CA LEU A 948 -34.28 61.21 15.03
C LEU A 948 -34.26 62.69 14.49
N ASP A 949 -33.07 63.09 14.01
CA ASP A 949 -32.87 64.43 13.42
C ASP A 949 -33.01 64.41 11.92
N GLY A 950 -34.21 64.67 11.42
CA GLY A 950 -34.56 64.60 10.00
C GLY A 950 -33.71 65.54 9.13
N ALA A 951 -33.33 66.74 9.61
CA ALA A 951 -32.51 67.68 8.86
C ALA A 951 -31.02 67.20 8.77
N ALA A 952 -30.53 66.49 9.81
CA ALA A 952 -29.21 65.87 9.76
C ALA A 952 -29.21 64.60 8.90
N GLU A 953 -30.29 63.85 8.89
CA GLU A 953 -30.49 62.66 8.04
C GLU A 953 -30.50 63.03 6.53
N ASP A 954 -31.22 64.06 6.14
CA ASP A 954 -31.26 64.52 4.72
C ASP A 954 -29.87 65.01 4.26
N ARG A 955 -29.11 65.71 5.11
CA ARG A 955 -27.73 66.11 4.84
C ARG A 955 -26.78 64.90 4.70
N ALA A 956 -26.93 63.90 5.58
CA ALA A 956 -26.12 62.70 5.54
C ALA A 956 -26.46 61.86 4.31
N ARG A 957 -27.71 61.70 3.92
CA ARG A 957 -28.15 61.04 2.67
C ARG A 957 -27.57 61.71 1.45
N ALA A 958 -27.56 63.08 1.42
CA ALA A 958 -26.93 63.84 0.33
C ALA A 958 -25.44 63.56 0.22
N ARG A 959 -24.73 63.42 1.36
CA ARG A 959 -23.29 63.07 1.40
C ARG A 959 -23.04 61.63 0.91
N VAL A 960 -23.84 60.67 1.34
CA VAL A 960 -23.77 59.30 0.82
C VAL A 960 -23.94 59.27 -0.68
N LYS A 961 -24.94 59.95 -1.23
CA LYS A 961 -25.15 60.06 -2.69
C LYS A 961 -23.98 60.71 -3.43
N ALA A 962 -23.37 61.74 -2.84
CA ALA A 962 -22.20 62.40 -3.42
C ALA A 962 -20.96 61.49 -3.36
N ALA A 963 -20.75 60.74 -2.27
CA ALA A 963 -19.65 59.80 -2.14
C ALA A 963 -19.79 58.59 -3.11
N ILE A 964 -21.01 58.09 -3.32
CA ILE A 964 -21.27 57.08 -4.34
C ILE A 964 -20.96 57.61 -5.77
N ALA A 965 -21.39 58.82 -6.10
CA ALA A 965 -21.06 59.45 -7.38
C ALA A 965 -19.55 59.65 -7.57
N ALA A 966 -18.84 60.03 -6.53
CA ALA A 966 -17.38 60.17 -6.55
C ALA A 966 -16.69 58.78 -6.75
N LEU A 967 -17.22 57.68 -6.13
CA LEU A 967 -16.71 56.34 -6.32
C LEU A 967 -16.91 55.85 -7.75
N ILE A 968 -18.10 56.03 -8.31
CA ILE A 968 -18.37 55.70 -9.71
C ILE A 968 -17.50 56.48 -10.70
N SER A 969 -17.27 57.77 -10.41
CA SER A 969 -16.38 58.62 -11.21
C SER A 969 -14.92 58.23 -11.09
N ALA A 970 -14.48 57.75 -9.92
CA ALA A 970 -13.12 57.22 -9.72
C ALA A 970 -12.89 55.85 -10.34
N GLN A 971 -13.95 55.04 -10.44
CA GLN A 971 -13.94 53.74 -11.09
C GLN A 971 -13.92 53.84 -12.62
N ASN A 972 -14.48 54.88 -13.20
CA ASN A 972 -14.55 55.10 -14.66
C ASN A 972 -13.35 55.95 -15.23
N ARG A 973 -12.41 56.30 -14.39
CA ARG A 973 -11.11 56.88 -14.73
C ARG A 973 -9.98 55.86 -14.67
#